data_850b369291742df4171f9f214c862aba
#
_entry.id   850b369291742df4171f9f214c862aba
#
_cell.length_a   1.000
_cell.length_b   1.000
_cell.length_c   1.000
_cell.angle_alpha   90.00
_cell.angle_beta   90.00
_cell.angle_gamma   90.00
#
_symmetry.space_group_name_H-M   'P 1'
#
loop_
_entity.id
_entity.type
_entity.pdbx_description
1 polymer ?
#
loop_
_entity_poly.entity_id
_entity_poly.type
_entity_poly.pdbx_seq_one_letter_code
_entity_poly.pdbx_strand_id
1 'polypeptide(L)'
;MKDKIYARMTKASWRKDRFATGAFIAFVAICVAMISLTAVLFSNLTGAINHLMDTAKTPDFLQMHTGDINIEELEEFVKGRPEVRDYQILRFLNLENSSLTLGDQSLLDSTQDNGISVQGDGFDYMLGLDNELPEVLPGQVYVPVCYEDLYQVKIGADMRIGDRKLKVAGFIRDAQMNSMMASSKRFLVCEEDYESLKQLGNEEYLIEFRFVEGADSNAFKTAYENARLPMNGPAITRPLIKMMNTLSDGMMILIVLVISMLALLISLVCMRFMLLTRVAQEANEVGILKAIGISGKDIRNLFFMRYRWLILAGAGVGIGISVLMCQPMSVQMQKLYGVSENVLQGIMYAALSAVFVGGIIHFFVRRILRKLNEITALSALSGNVKTETKKTSRLCIALVTAIAVFLMMIPSNLYSTLSSPKFVTYMGIGNGEIRMDMRQGENEVLNKIGKLLSADQDVKEYALFQTSLTPVRTEDGTGMNMLMEQGDHTKFPLTYSKGCAPAHEEEVALSFLLSEELGLYPGDKLVVRISGEDRKCTITGIYSDITNGGKTAKLFVKQPDQKENVMWRIAYVTLTEGASRKGFIDRYTAEGAEVTDIASRIKGTYGPTLMQIKKVSVLVKVVSFAIILLVITLFIRMMIASQRNGISIKKAMGFRSMDIRKSFRKSCFPYIFAGIIIGAVSGATLGESICAVALKSLGAEGFRFTLNICSIIFNMILGSIAVIAAVWTGSNGINKIGAVECCRGRE
;
A
#
# COMPACT_ATOMS: atom_id res chain seq x y z
N MET A 1 -1.37 32.61 -43.10
CA MET A 1 -2.82 32.62 -43.39
C MET A 1 -3.53 31.34 -42.93
N LYS A 2 -3.04 30.16 -43.26
CA LYS A 2 -3.62 28.84 -42.83
C LYS A 2 -3.81 28.74 -41.30
N ASP A 3 -2.81 29.15 -40.47
CA ASP A 3 -2.87 29.00 -39.01
C ASP A 3 -3.95 29.90 -38.35
N LYS A 4 -4.20 31.09 -38.88
CA LYS A 4 -5.27 32.00 -38.36
C LYS A 4 -6.67 31.42 -38.67
N ILE A 5 -6.86 30.80 -39.85
CA ILE A 5 -8.11 30.13 -40.22
C ILE A 5 -8.34 28.93 -39.32
N TYR A 6 -7.30 28.09 -39.12
CA TYR A 6 -7.36 26.94 -38.20
C TYR A 6 -7.70 27.31 -36.79
N ALA A 7 -7.10 28.37 -36.23
CA ALA A 7 -7.40 28.87 -34.89
C ALA A 7 -8.86 29.36 -34.76
N ARG A 8 -9.41 30.07 -35.77
CA ARG A 8 -10.81 30.50 -35.77
C ARG A 8 -11.79 29.35 -35.83
N MET A 9 -11.54 28.33 -36.70
CA MET A 9 -12.37 27.14 -36.81
C MET A 9 -12.33 26.33 -35.51
N THR A 10 -11.17 26.18 -34.88
CA THR A 10 -11.00 25.51 -33.59
C THR A 10 -11.81 26.22 -32.49
N LYS A 11 -11.73 27.53 -32.39
CA LYS A 11 -12.47 28.35 -31.40
C LYS A 11 -14.00 28.27 -31.60
N ALA A 12 -14.46 28.29 -32.85
CA ALA A 12 -15.87 28.15 -33.19
C ALA A 12 -16.41 26.76 -32.79
N SER A 13 -15.64 25.71 -33.07
CA SER A 13 -15.99 24.35 -32.71
C SER A 13 -16.06 24.12 -31.19
N TRP A 14 -15.16 24.73 -30.39
CA TRP A 14 -15.20 24.66 -28.93
C TRP A 14 -16.44 25.35 -28.35
N ARG A 15 -16.91 26.43 -28.98
CA ARG A 15 -18.13 27.11 -28.59
C ARG A 15 -19.40 26.35 -28.94
N LYS A 16 -19.39 25.59 -30.08
CA LYS A 16 -20.52 24.80 -30.55
C LYS A 16 -20.88 23.66 -29.57
N ASP A 17 -19.85 23.03 -28.93
CA ASP A 17 -20.09 21.99 -27.93
C ASP A 17 -19.12 22.09 -26.73
N ARG A 18 -19.48 23.01 -25.84
CA ARG A 18 -18.70 23.28 -24.63
C ARG A 18 -18.61 22.07 -23.70
N PHE A 19 -19.67 21.25 -23.64
CA PHE A 19 -19.72 20.11 -22.72
C PHE A 19 -18.74 18.99 -23.13
N ALA A 20 -18.72 18.60 -24.40
CA ALA A 20 -17.77 17.57 -24.85
C ALA A 20 -16.31 18.07 -24.81
N THR A 21 -16.09 19.35 -25.08
CA THR A 21 -14.77 19.98 -24.94
C THR A 21 -14.30 19.93 -23.48
N GLY A 22 -15.17 20.33 -22.53
CA GLY A 22 -14.89 20.24 -21.08
C GLY A 22 -14.68 18.81 -20.60
N ALA A 23 -15.48 17.86 -21.09
CA ALA A 23 -15.32 16.45 -20.74
C ALA A 23 -13.98 15.88 -21.23
N PHE A 24 -13.53 16.26 -22.44
CA PHE A 24 -12.23 15.84 -22.94
C PHE A 24 -11.08 16.36 -22.07
N ILE A 25 -11.13 17.66 -21.73
CA ILE A 25 -10.15 18.28 -20.82
C ILE A 25 -10.16 17.57 -19.46
N ALA A 26 -11.35 17.26 -18.91
CA ALA A 26 -11.49 16.57 -17.65
C ALA A 26 -10.89 15.15 -17.67
N PHE A 27 -11.09 14.39 -18.76
CA PHE A 27 -10.46 13.06 -18.91
C PHE A 27 -8.95 13.13 -18.92
N VAL A 28 -8.39 14.06 -19.70
CA VAL A 28 -6.94 14.28 -19.72
C VAL A 28 -6.44 14.71 -18.35
N ALA A 29 -7.15 15.66 -17.70
CA ALA A 29 -6.78 16.16 -16.40
C ALA A 29 -6.80 15.08 -15.31
N ILE A 30 -7.81 14.20 -15.27
CA ILE A 30 -7.89 13.08 -14.32
C ILE A 30 -6.71 12.12 -14.54
N CYS A 31 -6.42 11.73 -15.79
CA CYS A 31 -5.31 10.84 -16.09
C CYS A 31 -3.97 11.42 -15.68
N VAL A 32 -3.72 12.67 -16.06
CA VAL A 32 -2.46 13.35 -15.73
C VAL A 32 -2.37 13.57 -14.22
N ALA A 33 -3.44 14.02 -13.56
CA ALA A 33 -3.45 14.26 -12.12
C ALA A 33 -3.09 12.99 -11.33
N MET A 34 -3.71 11.87 -11.65
CA MET A 34 -3.50 10.61 -10.92
C MET A 34 -2.09 10.04 -11.13
N ILE A 35 -1.59 10.02 -12.37
CA ILE A 35 -0.25 9.48 -12.66
C ILE A 35 0.84 10.44 -12.16
N SER A 36 0.67 11.75 -12.31
CA SER A 36 1.60 12.73 -11.75
C SER A 36 1.61 12.71 -10.23
N LEU A 37 0.45 12.56 -9.57
CA LEU A 37 0.37 12.40 -8.13
C LEU A 37 1.17 11.18 -7.66
N THR A 38 1.01 10.03 -8.31
CA THR A 38 1.78 8.82 -8.00
C THR A 38 3.28 9.05 -8.14
N ALA A 39 3.71 9.68 -9.23
CA ALA A 39 5.12 9.92 -9.50
C ALA A 39 5.75 10.89 -8.46
N VAL A 40 5.02 11.94 -8.07
CA VAL A 40 5.47 12.90 -7.05
C VAL A 40 5.53 12.25 -5.67
N LEU A 41 4.49 11.49 -5.27
CA LEU A 41 4.49 10.80 -3.97
C LEU A 41 5.63 9.79 -3.86
N PHE A 42 5.90 9.03 -4.94
CA PHE A 42 7.02 8.09 -4.98
C PHE A 42 8.38 8.82 -4.85
N SER A 43 8.56 9.91 -5.57
CA SER A 43 9.77 10.74 -5.48
C SER A 43 9.96 11.34 -4.09
N ASN A 44 8.89 11.86 -3.49
CA ASN A 44 8.93 12.47 -2.17
C ASN A 44 9.25 11.43 -1.10
N LEU A 45 8.63 10.24 -1.16
CA LEU A 45 8.89 9.16 -0.20
C LEU A 45 10.34 8.68 -0.27
N THR A 46 10.80 8.32 -1.47
CA THR A 46 12.16 7.80 -1.65
C THR A 46 13.22 8.85 -1.34
N GLY A 47 12.98 10.11 -1.73
CA GLY A 47 13.87 11.23 -1.43
C GLY A 47 13.94 11.54 0.06
N ALA A 48 12.79 11.57 0.76
CA ALA A 48 12.76 11.85 2.20
C ALA A 48 13.42 10.73 3.02
N ILE A 49 13.15 9.44 2.69
CA ILE A 49 13.79 8.32 3.39
C ILE A 49 15.30 8.33 3.17
N ASN A 50 15.78 8.52 1.92
CA ASN A 50 17.20 8.58 1.65
C ASN A 50 17.86 9.74 2.39
N HIS A 51 17.26 10.93 2.35
CA HIS A 51 17.77 12.10 3.04
C HIS A 51 17.84 11.89 4.56
N LEU A 52 16.80 11.31 5.17
CA LEU A 52 16.79 10.96 6.59
C LEU A 52 17.92 9.98 6.92
N MET A 53 18.07 8.90 6.13
CA MET A 53 19.09 7.88 6.38
C MET A 53 20.51 8.41 6.18
N ASP A 54 20.71 9.33 5.26
CA ASP A 54 22.02 9.93 4.99
C ASP A 54 22.38 10.99 6.05
N THR A 55 21.43 11.83 6.46
CA THR A 55 21.61 12.83 7.53
C THR A 55 21.84 12.17 8.89
N ALA A 56 21.03 11.15 9.21
CA ALA A 56 21.19 10.36 10.42
C ALA A 56 22.45 9.48 10.40
N LYS A 57 23.14 9.39 9.28
CA LYS A 57 24.27 8.47 9.08
C LYS A 57 23.90 7.04 9.50
N THR A 58 22.74 6.55 9.05
CA THR A 58 22.23 5.22 9.40
C THR A 58 23.26 4.13 9.15
N PRO A 59 23.45 3.15 10.05
CA PRO A 59 24.38 2.05 9.87
C PRO A 59 24.02 1.17 8.65
N ASP A 60 25.02 0.53 8.08
CA ASP A 60 24.85 -0.42 6.98
C ASP A 60 24.48 -1.82 7.48
N PHE A 61 24.89 -2.13 8.72
CA PHE A 61 24.53 -3.35 9.43
C PHE A 61 24.36 -3.05 10.92
N LEU A 62 23.32 -3.60 11.52
CA LEU A 62 23.03 -3.56 12.94
C LEU A 62 22.82 -4.98 13.45
N GLN A 63 23.46 -5.36 14.55
CA GLN A 63 23.18 -6.56 15.32
C GLN A 63 22.72 -6.15 16.72
N MET A 64 21.51 -6.56 17.11
CA MET A 64 21.06 -6.44 18.49
C MET A 64 21.61 -7.61 19.33
N HIS A 65 21.95 -7.34 20.56
CA HIS A 65 22.46 -8.34 21.50
C HIS A 65 22.05 -8.02 22.94
N THR A 66 21.71 -9.06 23.71
CA THR A 66 21.45 -8.99 25.15
C THR A 66 22.46 -9.84 25.86
N GLY A 67 23.09 -9.32 26.90
CA GLY A 67 24.12 -9.99 27.69
C GLY A 67 25.50 -9.40 27.48
N ASP A 68 26.54 -10.08 28.00
CA ASP A 68 27.90 -9.60 27.96
C ASP A 68 28.48 -9.59 26.53
N ILE A 69 29.21 -8.52 26.22
CA ILE A 69 29.90 -8.38 24.93
C ILE A 69 31.41 -8.51 25.16
N ASN A 70 32.05 -9.42 24.44
CA ASN A 70 33.48 -9.46 24.35
C ASN A 70 33.99 -8.46 23.33
N ILE A 71 34.40 -7.28 23.80
CA ILE A 71 34.87 -6.19 22.96
C ILE A 71 36.14 -6.55 22.21
N GLU A 72 37.06 -7.36 22.81
CA GLU A 72 38.32 -7.75 22.18
C GLU A 72 38.08 -8.63 20.95
N GLU A 73 37.17 -9.59 21.01
CA GLU A 73 36.81 -10.44 19.85
C GLU A 73 36.17 -9.61 18.73
N LEU A 74 35.33 -8.65 19.10
CA LEU A 74 34.68 -7.75 18.15
C LEU A 74 35.72 -6.86 17.44
N GLU A 75 36.67 -6.29 18.19
CA GLU A 75 37.75 -5.49 17.63
C GLU A 75 38.66 -6.30 16.72
N GLU A 76 38.99 -7.56 17.09
CA GLU A 76 39.80 -8.44 16.28
C GLU A 76 39.08 -8.77 14.96
N PHE A 77 37.78 -9.03 15.02
CA PHE A 77 36.97 -9.26 13.82
C PHE A 77 36.96 -8.03 12.90
N VAL A 78 36.79 -6.82 13.46
CA VAL A 78 36.78 -5.56 12.70
C VAL A 78 38.14 -5.27 12.05
N LYS A 79 39.24 -5.50 12.76
CA LYS A 79 40.59 -5.31 12.23
C LYS A 79 40.88 -6.16 10.98
N GLY A 80 40.24 -7.31 10.86
CA GLY A 80 40.32 -8.19 9.70
C GLY A 80 39.41 -7.81 8.52
N ARG A 81 38.66 -6.69 8.60
CA ARG A 81 37.59 -6.35 7.65
C ARG A 81 37.78 -4.96 7.04
N PRO A 82 38.43 -4.87 5.87
CA PRO A 82 38.64 -3.59 5.21
C PRO A 82 37.37 -2.92 4.70
N GLU A 83 36.28 -3.67 4.58
CA GLU A 83 34.97 -3.15 4.25
C GLU A 83 34.33 -2.32 5.36
N VAL A 84 34.74 -2.49 6.63
CA VAL A 84 34.25 -1.73 7.76
C VAL A 84 34.95 -0.38 7.82
N ARG A 85 34.19 0.69 7.72
CA ARG A 85 34.69 2.06 7.86
C ARG A 85 34.69 2.52 9.31
N ASP A 86 33.55 2.35 9.99
CA ASP A 86 33.31 2.76 11.36
C ASP A 86 32.45 1.71 12.07
N TYR A 87 32.58 1.53 13.37
CA TYR A 87 31.70 0.74 14.19
C TYR A 87 31.46 1.41 15.54
N GLN A 88 30.31 1.12 16.16
CA GLN A 88 29.98 1.58 17.50
C GLN A 88 29.08 0.56 18.21
N ILE A 89 29.03 0.64 19.51
CA ILE A 89 28.13 -0.13 20.38
C ILE A 89 27.29 0.87 21.16
N LEU A 90 26.00 0.95 20.80
CA LEU A 90 25.05 1.79 21.52
C LEU A 90 24.29 0.96 22.55
N ARG A 91 23.93 1.61 23.65
CA ARG A 91 23.13 1.01 24.71
C ARG A 91 21.66 1.29 24.46
N PHE A 92 20.84 0.28 24.64
CA PHE A 92 19.39 0.32 24.55
C PHE A 92 18.81 -0.31 25.81
N LEU A 93 18.19 0.48 26.66
CA LEU A 93 17.53 -0.01 27.85
C LEU A 93 16.09 -0.38 27.51
N ASN A 94 15.83 -1.66 27.31
CA ASN A 94 14.51 -2.20 27.02
C ASN A 94 13.64 -2.16 28.28
N LEU A 95 12.50 -1.45 28.20
CA LEU A 95 11.60 -1.20 29.32
C LEU A 95 10.31 -2.00 29.17
N GLU A 96 9.69 -2.35 30.29
CA GLU A 96 8.39 -3.02 30.27
C GLU A 96 7.27 -2.07 29.81
N ASN A 97 6.54 -2.46 28.78
CA ASN A 97 5.41 -1.68 28.27
C ASN A 97 4.35 -1.42 29.34
N SER A 98 4.19 -2.34 30.30
CA SER A 98 3.31 -2.19 31.47
C SER A 98 3.71 -1.04 32.40
N SER A 99 5.01 -0.74 32.48
CA SER A 99 5.56 0.33 33.30
C SER A 99 5.56 1.69 32.61
N LEU A 100 5.24 1.74 31.30
CA LEU A 100 5.32 2.94 30.50
C LEU A 100 3.96 3.62 30.32
N THR A 101 3.95 4.92 30.59
CA THR A 101 2.78 5.78 30.30
C THR A 101 3.23 7.04 29.61
N LEU A 102 2.58 7.41 28.51
CA LEU A 102 2.91 8.55 27.68
C LEU A 102 1.71 9.53 27.66
N GLY A 103 1.80 10.64 28.38
CA GLY A 103 0.67 11.48 28.72
C GLY A 103 -0.35 10.71 29.57
N ASP A 104 -1.58 10.60 29.08
CA ASP A 104 -2.67 9.84 29.73
C ASP A 104 -2.82 8.42 29.19
N GLN A 105 -1.96 7.97 28.27
CA GLN A 105 -2.06 6.68 27.58
C GLN A 105 -1.00 5.71 28.10
N SER A 106 -1.41 4.50 28.49
CA SER A 106 -0.50 3.41 28.80
C SER A 106 0.03 2.77 27.52
N LEU A 107 1.30 2.35 27.53
CA LEU A 107 1.92 1.58 26.46
C LEU A 107 1.71 0.07 26.61
N LEU A 108 0.94 -0.39 27.58
CA LEU A 108 0.66 -1.81 27.82
C LEU A 108 0.27 -2.59 26.58
N ASP A 109 -0.54 -1.97 25.70
CA ASP A 109 -0.98 -2.59 24.45
C ASP A 109 0.00 -2.35 23.26
N SER A 110 1.19 -1.79 23.52
CA SER A 110 2.22 -1.63 22.48
C SER A 110 2.71 -3.00 22.00
N THR A 111 2.94 -3.10 20.72
CA THR A 111 3.50 -4.31 20.09
C THR A 111 4.99 -4.17 19.80
N GLN A 112 5.57 -3.03 20.19
CA GLN A 112 6.98 -2.71 20.04
C GLN A 112 7.69 -2.86 21.38
N ASP A 113 8.95 -3.27 21.30
CA ASP A 113 9.88 -3.19 22.43
C ASP A 113 10.26 -1.72 22.62
N ASN A 114 9.79 -1.12 23.69
CA ASN A 114 10.02 0.28 23.98
C ASN A 114 11.21 0.44 24.92
N GLY A 115 12.20 1.21 24.51
CA GLY A 115 13.37 1.45 25.34
C GLY A 115 13.92 2.86 25.19
N ILE A 116 14.78 3.21 26.12
CA ILE A 116 15.52 4.47 26.11
C ILE A 116 16.94 4.25 25.58
N SER A 117 17.46 5.24 24.90
CA SER A 117 18.84 5.27 24.40
C SER A 117 19.40 6.68 24.49
N VAL A 118 20.71 6.78 24.47
CA VAL A 118 21.44 8.04 24.38
C VAL A 118 21.80 8.28 22.92
N GLN A 119 22.10 9.52 22.56
CA GLN A 119 22.52 9.88 21.21
C GLN A 119 23.83 9.20 20.83
N GLY A 120 23.92 8.70 19.60
CA GLY A 120 25.18 8.16 19.07
C GLY A 120 26.25 9.25 18.86
N ASP A 121 27.50 8.89 19.09
CA ASP A 121 28.62 9.86 19.00
C ASP A 121 29.12 10.04 17.56
N GLY A 122 29.22 8.96 16.77
CA GLY A 122 29.82 8.97 15.43
C GLY A 122 28.82 8.96 14.28
N PHE A 123 27.80 8.16 14.42
CA PHE A 123 26.74 7.92 13.43
C PHE A 123 25.47 7.38 14.11
N ASP A 124 24.47 7.00 13.37
CA ASP A 124 23.14 6.59 13.84
C ASP A 124 22.50 7.67 14.72
N TYR A 125 22.37 8.87 14.16
CA TYR A 125 21.77 9.98 14.85
C TYR A 125 20.24 9.90 14.89
N MET A 126 19.66 10.12 16.05
CA MET A 126 18.25 10.40 16.23
C MET A 126 18.02 11.91 16.03
N LEU A 127 17.30 12.27 14.95
CA LEU A 127 17.14 13.66 14.52
C LEU A 127 15.83 14.27 15.04
N GLY A 128 15.85 15.55 15.36
CA GLY A 128 14.66 16.34 15.62
C GLY A 128 13.79 16.51 14.36
N LEU A 129 12.61 17.14 14.50
CA LEU A 129 11.72 17.39 13.35
C LEU A 129 12.29 18.46 12.38
N ASP A 130 13.28 19.21 12.79
CA ASP A 130 14.08 20.16 12.00
C ASP A 130 15.24 19.50 11.24
N ASN A 131 15.47 18.21 11.44
CA ASN A 131 16.62 17.41 10.99
C ASN A 131 17.97 17.80 11.65
N GLU A 132 17.92 18.48 12.79
CA GLU A 132 19.09 18.78 13.60
C GLU A 132 19.19 17.79 14.78
N LEU A 133 20.36 17.75 15.43
CA LEU A 133 20.57 16.95 16.62
C LEU A 133 19.91 17.66 17.81
N PRO A 134 18.92 17.02 18.48
CA PRO A 134 18.28 17.62 19.63
C PRO A 134 19.22 17.68 20.83
N GLU A 135 19.22 18.81 21.54
CA GLU A 135 19.87 18.95 22.85
C GLU A 135 18.92 18.41 23.94
N VAL A 136 19.35 17.36 24.63
CA VAL A 136 18.54 16.69 25.64
C VAL A 136 19.02 17.08 27.03
N LEU A 137 18.20 17.79 27.79
CA LEU A 137 18.51 18.21 29.17
C LEU A 137 18.00 17.15 30.16
N PRO A 138 18.61 17.06 31.36
CA PRO A 138 18.13 16.18 32.43
C PRO A 138 16.65 16.40 32.75
N GLY A 139 15.92 15.30 32.94
CA GLY A 139 14.47 15.31 33.15
C GLY A 139 13.64 15.45 31.87
N GLN A 140 14.27 15.45 30.69
CA GLN A 140 13.60 15.53 29.39
C GLN A 140 13.72 14.24 28.62
N VAL A 141 12.73 13.99 27.76
CA VAL A 141 12.71 12.87 26.83
C VAL A 141 12.20 13.33 25.46
N TYR A 142 12.82 12.84 24.41
CA TYR A 142 12.30 12.95 23.04
C TYR A 142 11.65 11.64 22.63
N VAL A 143 10.46 11.75 22.07
CA VAL A 143 9.57 10.62 21.76
C VAL A 143 9.63 10.31 20.26
N PRO A 144 9.64 9.02 19.84
CA PRO A 144 9.51 8.67 18.42
C PRO A 144 8.31 9.36 17.77
N VAL A 145 8.52 10.03 16.64
CA VAL A 145 7.47 10.82 15.96
C VAL A 145 6.23 9.99 15.57
N CYS A 146 6.39 8.68 15.35
CA CYS A 146 5.29 7.79 15.07
C CYS A 146 4.29 7.65 16.24
N TYR A 147 4.71 7.96 17.47
CA TYR A 147 3.88 7.89 18.66
C TYR A 147 3.05 9.16 18.91
N GLU A 148 3.42 10.29 18.31
CA GLU A 148 2.66 11.54 18.48
C GLU A 148 1.17 11.37 18.12
N ASP A 149 0.86 10.81 16.97
CA ASP A 149 -0.52 10.59 16.53
C ASP A 149 -1.15 9.34 17.18
N LEU A 150 -0.35 8.29 17.40
CA LEU A 150 -0.84 7.02 17.95
C LEU A 150 -1.33 7.17 19.38
N TYR A 151 -0.55 7.85 20.23
CA TYR A 151 -0.85 8.06 21.65
C TYR A 151 -1.32 9.49 21.96
N GLN A 152 -1.56 10.32 20.93
CA GLN A 152 -2.02 11.72 21.08
C GLN A 152 -1.14 12.57 22.00
N VAL A 153 0.17 12.33 21.95
CA VAL A 153 1.17 12.98 22.80
C VAL A 153 1.42 14.41 22.35
N LYS A 154 1.63 15.30 23.31
CA LYS A 154 1.98 16.70 23.06
C LYS A 154 3.28 17.05 23.76
N ILE A 155 4.02 18.00 23.21
CA ILE A 155 5.19 18.59 23.88
C ILE A 155 4.76 19.15 25.25
N GLY A 156 5.56 18.86 26.28
CA GLY A 156 5.27 19.20 27.68
C GLY A 156 4.44 18.16 28.42
N ALA A 157 3.94 17.11 27.76
CA ALA A 157 3.31 15.97 28.42
C ALA A 157 4.32 15.22 29.31
N ASP A 158 3.82 14.42 30.23
CA ASP A 158 4.64 13.58 31.07
C ASP A 158 4.82 12.19 30.47
N MET A 159 6.04 11.69 30.43
CA MET A 159 6.34 10.28 30.25
C MET A 159 6.68 9.70 31.64
N ARG A 160 5.99 8.61 32.01
CA ARG A 160 6.29 7.89 33.27
C ARG A 160 6.93 6.55 32.92
N ILE A 161 7.97 6.21 33.65
CA ILE A 161 8.72 4.96 33.59
C ILE A 161 8.75 4.41 35.01
N GLY A 162 7.84 3.51 35.35
CA GLY A 162 7.58 3.14 36.73
C GLY A 162 7.23 4.39 37.61
N ASP A 163 8.00 4.64 38.63
CA ASP A 163 7.83 5.82 39.53
C ASP A 163 8.54 7.08 39.00
N ARG A 164 9.36 6.97 37.96
CA ARG A 164 10.10 8.10 37.40
C ARG A 164 9.26 8.86 36.40
N LYS A 165 9.51 10.16 36.29
CA LYS A 165 8.76 11.07 35.43
C LYS A 165 9.71 11.96 34.62
N LEU A 166 9.56 11.94 33.31
CA LEU A 166 10.29 12.78 32.36
C LEU A 166 9.31 13.68 31.61
N LYS A 167 9.76 14.84 31.15
CA LYS A 167 8.97 15.76 30.33
C LYS A 167 9.26 15.51 28.84
N VAL A 168 8.21 15.37 28.02
CA VAL A 168 8.34 15.30 26.58
C VAL A 168 8.81 16.66 26.06
N ALA A 169 10.08 16.76 25.66
CA ALA A 169 10.69 17.96 25.11
C ALA A 169 10.40 18.13 23.62
N GLY A 170 10.23 17.03 22.88
CA GLY A 170 9.98 17.04 21.47
C GLY A 170 9.83 15.64 20.89
N PHE A 171 9.88 15.58 19.56
CA PHE A 171 9.80 14.32 18.81
C PHE A 171 11.07 14.09 18.01
N ILE A 172 11.45 12.82 17.84
CA ILE A 172 12.59 12.39 17.03
C ILE A 172 12.16 11.52 15.86
N ARG A 173 12.98 11.61 14.81
CA ARG A 173 13.02 10.68 13.69
C ARG A 173 14.20 9.74 13.88
N ASP A 174 13.91 8.49 14.12
CA ASP A 174 14.89 7.42 14.21
C ASP A 174 14.95 6.69 12.86
N ALA A 175 16.00 6.89 12.08
CA ALA A 175 16.07 6.32 10.73
C ALA A 175 15.98 4.79 10.72
N GLN A 176 16.43 4.12 11.77
CA GLN A 176 16.36 2.66 11.90
C GLN A 176 14.99 2.17 12.35
N MET A 177 14.43 2.81 13.38
CA MET A 177 13.24 2.30 14.10
C MET A 177 12.00 3.17 13.90
N ASN A 178 11.99 4.08 12.91
CA ASN A 178 10.87 5.01 12.67
C ASN A 178 9.59 4.32 12.18
N SER A 179 9.73 3.25 11.40
CA SER A 179 8.59 2.48 10.91
C SER A 179 7.88 1.74 12.06
N MET A 180 6.54 1.79 12.10
CA MET A 180 5.75 0.97 13.04
C MET A 180 5.92 -0.54 12.83
N MET A 181 6.53 -0.95 11.72
CA MET A 181 6.88 -2.35 11.46
C MET A 181 8.22 -2.76 12.10
N ALA A 182 9.03 -1.81 12.54
CA ALA A 182 10.20 -2.11 13.36
C ALA A 182 9.76 -2.58 14.74
N SER A 183 10.36 -3.68 15.22
CA SER A 183 10.00 -4.29 16.50
C SER A 183 10.29 -3.39 17.69
N SER A 184 11.32 -2.54 17.60
CA SER A 184 11.77 -1.71 18.72
C SER A 184 11.58 -0.22 18.44
N LYS A 185 11.47 0.56 19.50
CA LYS A 185 11.37 2.03 19.49
C LYS A 185 12.29 2.64 20.55
N ARG A 186 13.06 3.65 20.15
CA ARG A 186 13.97 4.36 21.02
C ARG A 186 13.41 5.71 21.46
N PHE A 187 13.34 5.92 22.77
CA PHE A 187 13.15 7.23 23.36
C PHE A 187 14.53 7.82 23.64
N LEU A 188 14.76 9.04 23.27
CA LEU A 188 16.07 9.69 23.47
C LEU A 188 16.08 10.44 24.79
N VAL A 189 17.04 10.13 25.64
CA VAL A 189 17.31 10.79 26.95
C VAL A 189 18.79 11.20 27.05
N CYS A 190 19.11 12.03 28.02
CA CYS A 190 20.52 12.35 28.35
C CYS A 190 21.18 11.18 29.09
N GLU A 191 22.50 11.18 29.17
CA GLU A 191 23.30 10.14 29.85
C GLU A 191 22.95 10.01 31.33
N GLU A 192 22.71 11.13 32.03
CA GLU A 192 22.36 11.15 33.45
C GLU A 192 21.03 10.44 33.71
N ASP A 193 20.01 10.74 32.92
CA ASP A 193 18.71 10.08 33.02
C ASP A 193 18.80 8.60 32.67
N TYR A 194 19.58 8.24 31.62
CA TYR A 194 19.81 6.85 31.24
C TYR A 194 20.36 6.02 32.40
N GLU A 195 21.46 6.49 33.02
CA GLU A 195 22.07 5.78 34.16
C GLU A 195 21.12 5.69 35.37
N SER A 196 20.30 6.70 35.60
CA SER A 196 19.31 6.69 36.71
C SER A 196 18.18 5.69 36.50
N LEU A 197 17.88 5.37 35.26
CA LEU A 197 16.78 4.46 34.83
C LEU A 197 17.25 3.03 34.59
N LYS A 198 18.56 2.79 34.56
CA LYS A 198 19.18 1.50 34.17
C LYS A 198 18.63 0.30 34.94
N GLN A 199 18.23 0.47 36.21
CA GLN A 199 17.69 -0.61 37.01
C GLN A 199 16.21 -0.96 36.71
N LEU A 200 15.53 -0.15 35.92
CA LEU A 200 14.11 -0.35 35.57
C LEU A 200 13.88 -1.18 34.31
N GLY A 201 14.93 -1.57 33.62
CA GLY A 201 14.83 -2.34 32.38
C GLY A 201 16.01 -3.29 32.17
N ASN A 202 16.01 -3.94 31.01
CA ASN A 202 17.11 -4.82 30.59
C ASN A 202 18.00 -4.08 29.59
N GLU A 203 19.31 -4.01 29.88
CA GLU A 203 20.26 -3.39 28.98
C GLU A 203 20.56 -4.33 27.80
N GLU A 204 20.34 -3.82 26.61
CA GLU A 204 20.65 -4.46 25.34
C GLU A 204 21.62 -3.58 24.57
N TYR A 205 22.31 -4.15 23.60
CA TYR A 205 23.33 -3.47 22.83
C TYR A 205 22.95 -3.47 21.35
N LEU A 206 23.16 -2.35 20.69
CA LEU A 206 23.08 -2.17 19.26
C LEU A 206 24.52 -2.11 18.72
N ILE A 207 24.99 -3.21 18.14
CA ILE A 207 26.32 -3.32 17.56
C ILE A 207 26.19 -2.92 16.09
N GLU A 208 26.74 -1.77 15.75
CA GLU A 208 26.47 -1.09 14.49
C GLU A 208 27.74 -0.89 13.67
N PHE A 209 27.59 -1.07 12.37
CA PHE A 209 28.70 -0.95 11.44
C PHE A 209 28.33 -0.05 10.25
N ARG A 210 29.27 0.81 9.88
CA ARG A 210 29.25 1.53 8.60
C ARG A 210 30.32 0.99 7.69
N PHE A 211 29.97 0.88 6.41
CA PHE A 211 30.86 0.30 5.41
C PHE A 211 31.44 1.37 4.48
N VAL A 212 32.52 0.98 3.80
CA VAL A 212 32.99 1.70 2.62
C VAL A 212 32.00 1.53 1.48
N GLU A 213 32.00 2.47 0.56
CA GLU A 213 31.07 2.48 -0.58
C GLU A 213 31.23 1.22 -1.44
N GLY A 214 30.10 0.53 -1.69
CA GLY A 214 30.06 -0.68 -2.51
C GLY A 214 30.21 -2.00 -1.74
N ALA A 215 30.36 -1.99 -0.42
CA ALA A 215 30.39 -3.21 0.38
C ALA A 215 29.01 -3.89 0.46
N ASP A 216 28.99 -5.22 0.50
CA ASP A 216 27.77 -6.03 0.56
C ASP A 216 27.39 -6.31 2.02
N SER A 217 26.31 -5.68 2.50
CA SER A 217 25.79 -5.87 3.85
C SER A 217 25.32 -7.31 4.12
N ASN A 218 24.88 -8.06 3.12
CA ASN A 218 24.43 -9.45 3.32
C ASN A 218 25.65 -10.39 3.44
N ALA A 219 26.69 -10.17 2.66
CA ALA A 219 27.94 -10.90 2.80
C ALA A 219 28.58 -10.66 4.17
N PHE A 220 28.58 -9.41 4.64
CA PHE A 220 29.05 -9.06 5.98
C PHE A 220 28.23 -9.72 7.08
N LYS A 221 26.89 -9.69 6.98
CA LYS A 221 25.99 -10.39 7.92
C LYS A 221 26.37 -11.88 8.03
N THR A 222 26.52 -12.56 6.91
CA THR A 222 26.93 -13.98 6.90
C THR A 222 28.29 -14.20 7.56
N ALA A 223 29.26 -13.31 7.32
CA ALA A 223 30.57 -13.38 7.92
C ALA A 223 30.54 -13.13 9.44
N TYR A 224 29.70 -12.18 9.91
CA TYR A 224 29.47 -11.90 11.32
C TYR A 224 28.87 -13.11 12.06
N GLU A 225 27.83 -13.70 11.48
CA GLU A 225 27.18 -14.91 12.01
C GLU A 225 28.11 -16.11 12.08
N ASN A 226 28.95 -16.30 11.05
CA ASN A 226 29.93 -17.41 11.03
C ASN A 226 31.06 -17.23 12.06
N ALA A 227 31.40 -16.00 12.41
CA ALA A 227 32.37 -15.68 13.44
C ALA A 227 31.86 -15.95 14.87
N ARG A 228 30.57 -16.25 15.03
CA ARG A 228 29.92 -16.51 16.33
C ARG A 228 30.06 -15.36 17.33
N LEU A 229 30.08 -14.15 16.84
CA LEU A 229 30.08 -12.94 17.63
C LEU A 229 28.74 -12.77 18.39
N PRO A 230 28.65 -11.84 19.34
CA PRO A 230 27.41 -11.56 20.08
C PRO A 230 26.22 -11.34 19.12
N MET A 231 25.23 -12.26 19.10
CA MET A 231 24.15 -12.28 18.10
C MET A 231 22.85 -12.93 18.58
N ASN A 232 22.49 -12.72 19.86
CA ASN A 232 21.24 -13.28 20.39
C ASN A 232 20.01 -12.38 20.18
N GLY A 233 20.12 -11.40 19.28
CA GLY A 233 19.04 -10.52 18.84
C GLY A 233 18.98 -10.44 17.30
N PRO A 234 18.02 -9.70 16.71
CA PRO A 234 17.87 -9.56 15.28
C PRO A 234 19.07 -8.85 14.62
N ALA A 235 19.45 -9.34 13.43
CA ALA A 235 20.44 -8.70 12.56
C ALA A 235 19.72 -7.95 11.43
N ILE A 236 19.97 -6.68 11.28
CA ILE A 236 19.26 -5.77 10.37
C ILE A 236 20.27 -5.10 9.43
N THR A 237 20.02 -5.20 8.13
CA THR A 237 20.84 -4.53 7.11
C THR A 237 20.17 -3.23 6.63
N ARG A 238 20.95 -2.28 6.13
CA ARG A 238 20.45 -1.00 5.58
C ARG A 238 19.36 -1.17 4.52
N PRO A 239 19.46 -2.15 3.57
CA PRO A 239 18.36 -2.43 2.65
C PRO A 239 17.05 -2.84 3.35
N LEU A 240 17.14 -3.62 4.45
CA LEU A 240 15.97 -4.03 5.23
C LEU A 240 15.36 -2.82 5.97
N ILE A 241 16.18 -1.96 6.58
CA ILE A 241 15.71 -0.70 7.20
C ILE A 241 14.95 0.14 6.19
N LYS A 242 15.53 0.34 4.99
CA LYS A 242 14.90 1.09 3.91
C LYS A 242 13.59 0.46 3.46
N MET A 243 13.54 -0.87 3.34
CA MET A 243 12.33 -1.61 2.98
C MET A 243 11.22 -1.40 4.03
N MET A 244 11.54 -1.53 5.31
CA MET A 244 10.57 -1.35 6.42
C MET A 244 10.00 0.07 6.44
N ASN A 245 10.85 1.09 6.26
CA ASN A 245 10.41 2.49 6.18
C ASN A 245 9.54 2.74 4.93
N THR A 246 9.86 2.11 3.81
CA THR A 246 9.12 2.32 2.55
C THR A 246 7.77 1.59 2.53
N LEU A 247 7.63 0.48 3.26
CA LEU A 247 6.55 -0.49 3.05
C LEU A 247 5.15 0.11 3.28
N SER A 248 4.97 0.86 4.36
CA SER A 248 3.67 1.42 4.73
C SER A 248 3.13 2.41 3.66
N ASP A 249 3.92 3.43 3.36
CA ASP A 249 3.54 4.49 2.42
C ASP A 249 3.72 4.03 0.96
N GLY A 250 4.66 3.14 0.70
CA GLY A 250 4.86 2.50 -0.60
C GLY A 250 3.67 1.66 -1.05
N MET A 251 3.02 0.93 -0.14
CA MET A 251 1.76 0.23 -0.45
C MET A 251 0.65 1.21 -0.86
N MET A 252 0.54 2.35 -0.19
CA MET A 252 -0.40 3.39 -0.58
C MET A 252 -0.12 3.89 -2.01
N ILE A 253 1.13 4.20 -2.32
CA ILE A 253 1.55 4.68 -3.64
C ILE A 253 1.27 3.63 -4.72
N LEU A 254 1.55 2.35 -4.45
CA LEU A 254 1.27 1.25 -5.36
C LEU A 254 -0.23 1.14 -5.69
N ILE A 255 -1.10 1.26 -4.70
CA ILE A 255 -2.55 1.26 -4.90
C ILE A 255 -2.96 2.45 -5.79
N VAL A 256 -2.44 3.65 -5.52
CA VAL A 256 -2.72 4.84 -6.34
C VAL A 256 -2.21 4.65 -7.77
N LEU A 257 -1.07 3.99 -7.98
CA LEU A 257 -0.53 3.65 -9.30
C LEU A 257 -1.47 2.73 -10.08
N VAL A 258 -1.91 1.64 -9.49
CA VAL A 258 -2.85 0.69 -10.13
C VAL A 258 -4.13 1.40 -10.54
N ILE A 259 -4.69 2.23 -9.65
CA ILE A 259 -5.89 3.00 -9.92
C ILE A 259 -5.66 4.00 -11.05
N SER A 260 -4.50 4.66 -11.08
CA SER A 260 -4.13 5.61 -12.12
C SER A 260 -4.06 4.96 -13.50
N MET A 261 -3.49 3.75 -13.59
CA MET A 261 -3.44 2.97 -14.82
C MET A 261 -4.84 2.59 -15.32
N LEU A 262 -5.70 2.15 -14.42
CA LEU A 262 -7.09 1.81 -14.74
C LEU A 262 -7.92 3.05 -15.14
N ALA A 263 -7.72 4.18 -14.46
CA ALA A 263 -8.35 5.45 -14.83
C ALA A 263 -7.92 5.93 -16.21
N LEU A 264 -6.64 5.76 -16.57
CA LEU A 264 -6.14 6.03 -17.92
C LEU A 264 -6.84 5.14 -18.95
N LEU A 265 -6.95 3.84 -18.69
CA LEU A 265 -7.61 2.89 -19.60
C LEU A 265 -9.08 3.27 -19.84
N ILE A 266 -9.84 3.58 -18.77
CA ILE A 266 -11.22 4.05 -18.89
C ILE A 266 -11.28 5.31 -19.74
N SER A 267 -10.43 6.28 -19.45
CA SER A 267 -10.41 7.57 -20.15
C SER A 267 -10.10 7.38 -21.64
N LEU A 268 -9.18 6.49 -22.01
CA LEU A 268 -8.88 6.15 -23.42
C LEU A 268 -10.09 5.53 -24.10
N VAL A 269 -10.78 4.58 -23.47
CA VAL A 269 -12.01 4.00 -24.00
C VAL A 269 -13.07 5.07 -24.22
N CYS A 270 -13.28 5.95 -23.23
CA CYS A 270 -14.27 7.02 -23.32
C CYS A 270 -13.91 8.05 -24.42
N MET A 271 -12.64 8.45 -24.49
CA MET A 271 -12.16 9.32 -25.57
C MET A 271 -12.35 8.70 -26.96
N ARG A 272 -12.12 7.40 -27.11
CA ARG A 272 -12.37 6.69 -28.37
C ARG A 272 -13.82 6.87 -28.82
N PHE A 273 -14.77 6.58 -27.94
CA PHE A 273 -16.19 6.67 -28.29
C PHE A 273 -16.59 8.13 -28.58
N MET A 274 -16.12 9.08 -27.77
CA MET A 274 -16.38 10.50 -27.98
C MET A 274 -15.86 10.97 -29.34
N LEU A 275 -14.62 10.60 -29.67
CA LEU A 275 -14.00 10.97 -30.95
C LEU A 275 -14.74 10.35 -32.15
N LEU A 276 -15.10 9.07 -32.09
CA LEU A 276 -15.83 8.39 -33.16
C LEU A 276 -17.20 9.02 -33.40
N THR A 277 -17.93 9.35 -32.33
CA THR A 277 -19.22 10.02 -32.46
C THR A 277 -19.09 11.43 -33.04
N ARG A 278 -18.04 12.16 -32.66
CA ARG A 278 -17.74 13.47 -33.24
C ARG A 278 -17.42 13.38 -34.71
N VAL A 279 -16.59 12.44 -35.13
CA VAL A 279 -16.26 12.19 -36.52
C VAL A 279 -17.53 11.90 -37.32
N ALA A 280 -18.45 11.10 -36.77
CA ALA A 280 -19.73 10.82 -37.44
C ALA A 280 -20.66 12.05 -37.52
N GLN A 281 -20.71 12.91 -36.49
CA GLN A 281 -21.51 14.14 -36.51
C GLN A 281 -20.96 15.22 -37.44
N GLU A 282 -19.66 15.29 -37.60
CA GLU A 282 -18.97 16.28 -38.46
C GLU A 282 -18.67 15.67 -39.87
N ALA A 283 -19.25 14.47 -40.19
CA ALA A 283 -19.00 13.79 -41.45
C ALA A 283 -19.40 14.62 -42.70
N ASN A 284 -20.51 15.38 -42.63
CA ASN A 284 -20.93 16.25 -43.71
C ASN A 284 -19.92 17.38 -43.96
N GLU A 285 -19.40 18.00 -42.88
CA GLU A 285 -18.35 19.03 -42.98
C GLU A 285 -17.08 18.43 -43.63
N VAL A 286 -16.70 17.19 -43.25
CA VAL A 286 -15.59 16.46 -43.85
C VAL A 286 -15.84 16.14 -45.30
N GLY A 287 -17.08 15.75 -45.68
CA GLY A 287 -17.49 15.49 -47.05
C GLY A 287 -17.36 16.71 -47.94
N ILE A 288 -17.83 17.86 -47.50
CA ILE A 288 -17.71 19.16 -48.19
C ILE A 288 -16.24 19.54 -48.39
N LEU A 289 -15.41 19.42 -47.34
CA LEU A 289 -13.98 19.72 -47.45
C LEU A 289 -13.26 18.79 -48.47
N LYS A 290 -13.62 17.52 -48.50
CA LYS A 290 -13.09 16.59 -49.49
C LYS A 290 -13.60 16.88 -50.93
N ALA A 291 -14.87 17.30 -51.08
CA ALA A 291 -15.44 17.67 -52.38
C ALA A 291 -14.77 18.94 -52.96
N ILE A 292 -14.34 19.87 -52.14
CA ILE A 292 -13.56 21.07 -52.54
C ILE A 292 -12.08 20.75 -52.83
N GLY A 293 -11.63 19.48 -52.64
CA GLY A 293 -10.30 19.02 -52.99
C GLY A 293 -9.27 19.07 -51.84
N ILE A 294 -9.68 19.31 -50.58
CA ILE A 294 -8.75 19.28 -49.45
C ILE A 294 -8.34 17.85 -49.15
N SER A 295 -7.03 17.62 -49.04
CA SER A 295 -6.49 16.27 -48.83
C SER A 295 -6.93 15.68 -47.45
N GLY A 296 -7.18 14.36 -47.42
CA GLY A 296 -7.54 13.70 -46.17
C GLY A 296 -6.47 13.83 -45.07
N LYS A 297 -5.21 14.07 -45.44
CA LYS A 297 -4.12 14.38 -44.49
C LYS A 297 -4.29 15.77 -43.86
N ASP A 298 -4.65 16.77 -44.62
CA ASP A 298 -4.86 18.14 -44.11
C ASP A 298 -6.11 18.23 -43.24
N ILE A 299 -7.20 17.57 -43.63
CA ILE A 299 -8.39 17.46 -42.80
C ILE A 299 -8.08 16.79 -41.46
N ARG A 300 -7.36 15.67 -41.47
CA ARG A 300 -6.93 14.99 -40.24
C ARG A 300 -6.05 15.90 -39.35
N ASN A 301 -5.12 16.64 -39.92
CA ASN A 301 -4.26 17.56 -39.20
C ASN A 301 -5.05 18.72 -38.58
N LEU A 302 -6.06 19.22 -39.28
CA LEU A 302 -6.97 20.26 -38.77
C LEU A 302 -7.70 19.77 -37.51
N PHE A 303 -8.31 18.58 -37.58
CA PHE A 303 -8.98 17.99 -36.41
C PHE A 303 -8.00 17.70 -35.28
N PHE A 304 -6.80 17.24 -35.62
CA PHE A 304 -5.78 16.88 -34.67
C PHE A 304 -5.23 18.09 -33.89
N MET A 305 -5.00 19.24 -34.56
CA MET A 305 -4.56 20.47 -33.88
C MET A 305 -5.56 20.93 -32.80
N ARG A 306 -6.87 20.72 -33.03
CA ARG A 306 -7.91 21.02 -32.05
C ARG A 306 -7.71 20.20 -30.75
N TYR A 307 -7.47 18.90 -30.85
CA TYR A 307 -7.27 18.01 -29.69
C TYR A 307 -5.93 18.24 -29.01
N ARG A 308 -4.89 18.64 -29.76
CA ARG A 308 -3.58 18.98 -29.18
C ARG A 308 -3.68 20.07 -28.12
N TRP A 309 -4.41 21.14 -28.38
CA TRP A 309 -4.63 22.22 -27.42
C TRP A 309 -5.44 21.75 -26.20
N LEU A 310 -6.43 20.88 -26.40
CA LEU A 310 -7.21 20.30 -25.30
C LEU A 310 -6.37 19.36 -24.43
N ILE A 311 -5.45 18.61 -25.02
CA ILE A 311 -4.49 17.77 -24.27
C ILE A 311 -3.58 18.65 -23.41
N LEU A 312 -3.03 19.72 -23.98
CA LEU A 312 -2.17 20.66 -23.22
C LEU A 312 -2.93 21.33 -22.08
N ALA A 313 -4.14 21.81 -22.35
CA ALA A 313 -4.99 22.42 -21.31
C ALA A 313 -5.33 21.41 -20.20
N GLY A 314 -5.72 20.19 -20.58
CA GLY A 314 -6.00 19.12 -19.63
C GLY A 314 -4.78 18.71 -18.81
N ALA A 315 -3.60 18.65 -19.45
CA ALA A 315 -2.35 18.35 -18.77
C ALA A 315 -2.00 19.43 -17.73
N GLY A 316 -2.13 20.72 -18.08
CA GLY A 316 -1.91 21.82 -17.14
C GLY A 316 -2.85 21.77 -15.94
N VAL A 317 -4.15 21.54 -16.18
CA VAL A 317 -5.14 21.37 -15.10
C VAL A 317 -4.81 20.14 -14.25
N GLY A 318 -4.40 19.02 -14.88
CA GLY A 318 -4.05 17.77 -14.20
C GLY A 318 -2.84 17.95 -13.28
N ILE A 319 -1.79 18.64 -13.73
CA ILE A 319 -0.62 18.95 -12.88
C ILE A 319 -1.07 19.82 -11.68
N GLY A 320 -1.90 20.86 -11.91
CA GLY A 320 -2.43 21.69 -10.82
C GLY A 320 -3.20 20.89 -9.78
N ILE A 321 -4.05 19.95 -10.21
CA ILE A 321 -4.79 19.05 -9.32
C ILE A 321 -3.83 18.13 -8.58
N SER A 322 -2.80 17.57 -9.24
CA SER A 322 -1.84 16.66 -8.60
C SER A 322 -1.06 17.36 -7.48
N VAL A 323 -0.65 18.63 -7.68
CA VAL A 323 0.03 19.43 -6.65
C VAL A 323 -0.88 19.70 -5.46
N LEU A 324 -2.14 20.06 -5.71
CA LEU A 324 -3.12 20.29 -4.64
C LEU A 324 -3.42 19.00 -3.84
N MET A 325 -3.48 17.86 -4.49
CA MET A 325 -3.74 16.57 -3.83
C MET A 325 -2.50 15.96 -3.17
N CYS A 326 -1.31 16.32 -3.62
CA CYS A 326 -0.06 15.86 -3.03
C CYS A 326 0.07 16.33 -1.57
N GLN A 327 -0.28 17.56 -1.26
CA GLN A 327 -0.17 18.15 0.09
C GLN A 327 -0.81 17.27 1.19
N PRO A 328 -2.12 16.96 1.15
CA PRO A 328 -2.76 16.20 2.22
C PRO A 328 -2.29 14.74 2.30
N MET A 329 -1.69 14.19 1.24
CA MET A 329 -1.18 12.82 1.21
C MET A 329 0.27 12.74 1.68
N SER A 330 1.07 13.78 1.46
CA SER A 330 2.49 13.81 1.85
C SER A 330 2.73 14.31 3.28
N VAL A 331 1.76 14.96 3.94
CA VAL A 331 1.93 15.49 5.31
C VAL A 331 2.45 14.44 6.29
N GLN A 332 1.87 13.24 6.27
CA GLN A 332 2.29 12.18 7.19
C GLN A 332 3.67 11.63 6.84
N MET A 333 4.00 11.50 5.55
CA MET A 333 5.35 11.11 5.10
C MET A 333 6.38 12.15 5.54
N GLN A 334 6.07 13.45 5.36
CA GLN A 334 6.95 14.54 5.78
C GLN A 334 7.14 14.58 7.29
N LYS A 335 6.09 14.26 8.05
CA LYS A 335 6.18 14.14 9.51
C LYS A 335 7.12 13.03 9.92
N LEU A 336 6.98 11.84 9.33
CA LEU A 336 7.77 10.65 9.66
C LEU A 336 9.21 10.71 9.14
N TYR A 337 9.42 11.17 7.91
CA TYR A 337 10.73 11.06 7.23
C TYR A 337 11.38 12.42 6.91
N GLY A 338 10.69 13.52 7.18
CA GLY A 338 11.15 14.84 6.79
C GLY A 338 10.81 15.20 5.35
N VAL A 339 11.34 16.32 4.89
CA VAL A 339 11.14 16.83 3.54
C VAL A 339 12.26 16.31 2.65
N SER A 340 11.94 15.90 1.43
CA SER A 340 12.95 15.57 0.42
C SER A 340 13.73 16.84 0.06
N GLU A 341 15.05 16.78 0.04
CA GLU A 341 15.92 17.91 -0.35
C GLU A 341 15.61 18.43 -1.77
N ASN A 342 15.17 17.54 -2.64
CA ASN A 342 15.01 17.83 -4.06
C ASN A 342 13.54 18.03 -4.46
N VAL A 343 12.91 19.11 -4.01
CA VAL A 343 11.56 19.51 -4.45
C VAL A 343 11.50 19.64 -5.99
N LEU A 344 12.59 20.08 -6.61
CA LEU A 344 12.71 20.20 -8.06
C LEU A 344 12.56 18.85 -8.78
N GLN A 345 13.05 17.75 -8.19
CA GLN A 345 12.88 16.41 -8.74
C GLN A 345 11.41 16.01 -8.77
N GLY A 346 10.64 16.30 -7.73
CA GLY A 346 9.19 16.04 -7.70
C GLY A 346 8.45 16.76 -8.84
N ILE A 347 8.76 18.03 -9.07
CA ILE A 347 8.19 18.82 -10.19
C ILE A 347 8.61 18.23 -11.54
N MET A 348 9.86 17.81 -11.68
CA MET A 348 10.37 17.19 -12.90
C MET A 348 9.65 15.85 -13.18
N TYR A 349 9.44 15.00 -12.18
CA TYR A 349 8.68 13.75 -12.34
C TYR A 349 7.21 14.00 -12.67
N ALA A 350 6.59 15.05 -12.10
CA ALA A 350 5.24 15.46 -12.47
C ALA A 350 5.18 15.91 -13.93
N ALA A 351 6.14 16.69 -14.39
CA ALA A 351 6.22 17.14 -15.79
C ALA A 351 6.47 15.96 -16.74
N LEU A 352 7.41 15.07 -16.42
CA LEU A 352 7.71 13.88 -17.23
C LEU A 352 6.48 12.96 -17.33
N SER A 353 5.79 12.71 -16.24
CA SER A 353 4.57 11.90 -16.24
C SER A 353 3.45 12.54 -17.06
N ALA A 354 3.30 13.87 -17.00
CA ALA A 354 2.32 14.60 -17.81
C ALA A 354 2.66 14.53 -19.31
N VAL A 355 3.94 14.63 -19.68
CA VAL A 355 4.41 14.46 -21.06
C VAL A 355 4.16 13.02 -21.53
N PHE A 356 4.46 12.02 -20.70
CA PHE A 356 4.22 10.61 -21.01
C PHE A 356 2.74 10.31 -21.26
N VAL A 357 1.85 10.70 -20.34
CA VAL A 357 0.40 10.52 -20.47
C VAL A 357 -0.14 11.31 -21.65
N GLY A 358 0.27 12.57 -21.81
CA GLY A 358 -0.08 13.40 -22.93
C GLY A 358 0.35 12.79 -24.27
N GLY A 359 1.53 12.17 -24.33
CA GLY A 359 2.05 11.43 -25.48
C GLY A 359 1.20 10.20 -25.83
N ILE A 360 0.81 9.40 -24.83
CA ILE A 360 -0.09 8.25 -25.02
C ILE A 360 -1.43 8.73 -25.59
N ILE A 361 -2.05 9.74 -24.99
CA ILE A 361 -3.34 10.29 -25.45
C ILE A 361 -3.20 10.89 -26.85
N HIS A 362 -2.13 11.63 -27.12
CA HIS A 362 -1.81 12.20 -28.41
C HIS A 362 -1.72 11.11 -29.51
N PHE A 363 -0.95 10.06 -29.26
CA PHE A 363 -0.83 8.92 -30.18
C PHE A 363 -2.20 8.24 -30.41
N PHE A 364 -2.95 8.04 -29.34
CA PHE A 364 -4.26 7.40 -29.38
C PHE A 364 -5.28 8.23 -30.19
N VAL A 365 -5.36 9.54 -29.96
CA VAL A 365 -6.21 10.45 -30.73
C VAL A 365 -5.82 10.41 -32.21
N ARG A 366 -4.51 10.47 -32.53
CA ARG A 366 -4.01 10.40 -33.90
C ARG A 366 -4.38 9.10 -34.59
N ARG A 367 -4.37 7.97 -33.87
CA ARG A 367 -4.78 6.66 -34.38
C ARG A 367 -6.28 6.62 -34.71
N ILE A 368 -7.12 7.18 -33.82
CA ILE A 368 -8.58 7.20 -34.04
C ILE A 368 -8.95 8.11 -35.24
N LEU A 369 -8.32 9.28 -35.32
CA LEU A 369 -8.59 10.21 -36.43
C LEU A 369 -8.17 9.69 -37.80
N ARG A 370 -7.42 8.57 -37.92
CA ARG A 370 -7.17 7.91 -39.21
C ARG A 370 -8.48 7.44 -39.88
N LYS A 371 -9.54 7.16 -39.08
CA LYS A 371 -10.87 6.81 -39.63
C LYS A 371 -11.52 7.91 -40.46
N LEU A 372 -11.09 9.20 -40.31
CA LEU A 372 -11.51 10.28 -41.20
C LEU A 372 -11.13 10.05 -42.68
N ASN A 373 -10.07 9.26 -42.92
CA ASN A 373 -9.66 8.94 -44.31
C ASN A 373 -10.64 7.96 -44.99
N GLU A 374 -11.34 7.12 -44.22
CA GLU A 374 -12.30 6.12 -44.71
C GLU A 374 -13.63 6.75 -45.11
N ILE A 375 -13.94 7.97 -44.67
CA ILE A 375 -15.16 8.69 -45.06
C ILE A 375 -14.97 9.26 -46.46
N THR A 376 -15.74 8.77 -47.46
CA THR A 376 -15.77 9.32 -48.83
C THR A 376 -16.71 10.52 -48.90
N ALA A 377 -16.49 11.47 -49.85
CA ALA A 377 -17.36 12.60 -50.06
C ALA A 377 -18.80 12.16 -50.35
N LEU A 378 -18.97 11.09 -51.15
CA LEU A 378 -20.26 10.54 -51.50
C LEU A 378 -21.00 9.97 -50.31
N SER A 379 -20.34 9.16 -49.47
CA SER A 379 -20.96 8.57 -48.26
C SER A 379 -21.33 9.63 -47.20
N ALA A 380 -20.55 10.69 -47.10
CA ALA A 380 -20.79 11.79 -46.20
C ALA A 380 -22.02 12.64 -46.62
N LEU A 381 -22.14 12.97 -47.91
CA LEU A 381 -23.24 13.77 -48.45
C LEU A 381 -24.55 12.98 -48.58
N SER A 382 -24.49 11.64 -48.82
CA SER A 382 -25.68 10.76 -48.88
C SER A 382 -26.23 10.41 -47.48
N GLY A 383 -25.60 10.83 -46.39
CA GLY A 383 -26.04 10.50 -45.04
C GLY A 383 -25.81 9.04 -44.58
N ASN A 384 -25.12 8.25 -45.42
CA ASN A 384 -24.89 6.80 -45.22
C ASN A 384 -23.61 6.49 -44.41
N VAL A 385 -23.20 7.39 -43.54
CA VAL A 385 -22.08 7.13 -42.62
C VAL A 385 -22.56 6.17 -41.52
N LYS A 386 -21.99 4.97 -41.48
CA LYS A 386 -22.28 3.99 -40.41
C LYS A 386 -21.99 4.58 -39.05
N THR A 387 -23.03 4.98 -38.31
CA THR A 387 -22.95 5.34 -36.92
C THR A 387 -22.90 4.08 -36.04
N GLU A 388 -22.16 4.11 -34.97
CA GLU A 388 -22.16 3.01 -33.99
C GLU A 388 -23.60 2.67 -33.55
N THR A 389 -23.89 1.38 -33.44
CA THR A 389 -25.23 0.91 -33.12
C THR A 389 -25.64 1.31 -31.73
N LYS A 390 -26.95 1.53 -31.50
CA LYS A 390 -27.55 1.82 -30.17
C LYS A 390 -27.11 0.82 -29.10
N LYS A 391 -26.83 -0.43 -29.49
CA LYS A 391 -26.39 -1.53 -28.63
C LYS A 391 -24.98 -1.28 -28.09
N THR A 392 -24.06 -0.80 -28.94
CA THR A 392 -22.67 -0.50 -28.54
C THR A 392 -22.58 0.63 -27.50
N SER A 393 -23.34 1.71 -27.67
CA SER A 393 -23.34 2.82 -26.69
C SER A 393 -23.88 2.40 -25.33
N ARG A 394 -24.89 1.51 -25.25
CA ARG A 394 -25.41 0.99 -23.97
C ARG A 394 -24.43 0.04 -23.30
N LEU A 395 -23.74 -0.80 -24.09
CA LEU A 395 -22.71 -1.69 -23.58
C LEU A 395 -21.55 -0.88 -22.93
N CYS A 396 -21.23 0.29 -23.49
CA CYS A 396 -20.21 1.18 -22.90
C CYS A 396 -20.64 1.72 -21.53
N ILE A 397 -21.93 2.00 -21.31
CA ILE A 397 -22.43 2.39 -19.98
C ILE A 397 -22.16 1.25 -18.98
N ALA A 398 -22.47 0.00 -19.34
CA ALA A 398 -22.19 -1.15 -18.49
C ALA A 398 -20.69 -1.30 -18.19
N LEU A 399 -19.84 -1.19 -19.21
CA LEU A 399 -18.39 -1.31 -19.09
C LEU A 399 -17.80 -0.24 -18.15
N VAL A 400 -18.17 1.04 -18.36
CA VAL A 400 -17.67 2.14 -17.52
C VAL A 400 -18.15 2.00 -16.09
N THR A 401 -19.41 1.62 -15.89
CA THR A 401 -19.94 1.36 -14.55
C THR A 401 -19.19 0.22 -13.88
N ALA A 402 -18.95 -0.88 -14.61
CA ALA A 402 -18.22 -2.03 -14.08
C ALA A 402 -16.80 -1.67 -13.65
N ILE A 403 -16.05 -0.96 -14.48
CA ILE A 403 -14.67 -0.59 -14.16
C ILE A 403 -14.64 0.40 -13.00
N ALA A 404 -15.56 1.36 -12.93
CA ALA A 404 -15.57 2.32 -11.83
C ALA A 404 -15.95 1.68 -10.48
N VAL A 405 -16.91 0.75 -10.46
CA VAL A 405 -17.25 -0.03 -9.26
C VAL A 405 -16.08 -0.94 -8.88
N PHE A 406 -15.44 -1.58 -9.85
CA PHE A 406 -14.22 -2.37 -9.65
C PHE A 406 -13.13 -1.55 -8.94
N LEU A 407 -12.87 -0.31 -9.39
CA LEU A 407 -11.90 0.59 -8.74
C LEU A 407 -12.25 0.89 -7.29
N MET A 408 -13.53 1.12 -6.98
CA MET A 408 -13.97 1.38 -5.60
C MET A 408 -13.77 0.17 -4.69
N MET A 409 -13.87 -1.05 -5.24
CA MET A 409 -13.78 -2.30 -4.47
C MET A 409 -12.37 -2.61 -4.00
N ILE A 410 -11.34 -2.40 -4.83
CA ILE A 410 -9.95 -2.79 -4.54
C ILE A 410 -9.48 -2.26 -3.17
N PRO A 411 -9.40 -0.92 -2.94
CA PRO A 411 -8.89 -0.42 -1.67
C PRO A 411 -9.83 -0.71 -0.49
N SER A 412 -11.14 -0.87 -0.75
CA SER A 412 -12.11 -1.23 0.30
C SER A 412 -11.93 -2.68 0.76
N ASN A 413 -11.73 -3.62 -0.18
CA ASN A 413 -11.50 -5.03 0.13
C ASN A 413 -10.12 -5.23 0.78
N LEU A 414 -9.09 -4.52 0.28
CA LEU A 414 -7.76 -4.55 0.88
C LEU A 414 -7.79 -4.05 2.33
N TYR A 415 -8.47 -2.92 2.60
CA TYR A 415 -8.65 -2.42 3.96
C TYR A 415 -9.34 -3.45 4.86
N SER A 416 -10.43 -4.06 4.38
CA SER A 416 -11.16 -5.09 5.14
C SER A 416 -10.30 -6.31 5.45
N THR A 417 -9.44 -6.71 4.51
CA THR A 417 -8.55 -7.87 4.67
C THR A 417 -7.43 -7.58 5.66
N LEU A 418 -6.73 -6.46 5.50
CA LEU A 418 -5.65 -6.07 6.40
C LEU A 418 -6.13 -5.76 7.83
N SER A 419 -7.40 -5.35 7.99
CA SER A 419 -8.03 -5.12 9.31
C SER A 419 -8.58 -6.40 9.93
N SER A 420 -8.58 -7.52 9.22
CA SER A 420 -9.14 -8.79 9.70
C SER A 420 -8.14 -9.51 10.61
N PRO A 421 -8.56 -10.10 11.74
CA PRO A 421 -7.69 -10.93 12.56
C PRO A 421 -6.99 -12.07 11.77
N LYS A 422 -7.63 -12.58 10.72
CA LYS A 422 -7.03 -13.60 9.86
C LYS A 422 -5.79 -13.13 9.10
N PHE A 423 -5.56 -11.82 9.00
CA PHE A 423 -4.40 -11.29 8.29
C PHE A 423 -3.07 -11.66 8.98
N VAL A 424 -3.09 -11.94 10.29
CA VAL A 424 -1.88 -12.36 11.03
C VAL A 424 -1.24 -13.62 10.44
N THR A 425 -2.04 -14.51 9.82
CA THR A 425 -1.50 -15.74 9.20
C THR A 425 -0.60 -15.47 7.99
N TYR A 426 -0.68 -14.27 7.38
CA TYR A 426 0.27 -13.80 6.36
C TYR A 426 1.51 -13.13 6.95
N MET A 427 1.51 -12.89 8.27
CA MET A 427 2.64 -12.36 9.03
C MET A 427 3.53 -13.46 9.62
N GLY A 428 3.31 -14.72 9.27
CA GLY A 428 3.98 -15.84 9.92
C GLY A 428 3.56 -16.08 11.38
N ILE A 429 2.44 -15.46 11.81
CA ILE A 429 1.90 -15.51 13.17
C ILE A 429 0.72 -16.49 13.20
N GLY A 430 0.68 -17.37 14.19
CA GLY A 430 -0.40 -18.36 14.39
C GLY A 430 -1.78 -17.71 14.61
N ASN A 431 -2.84 -18.37 14.15
CA ASN A 431 -4.22 -17.90 14.24
C ASN A 431 -4.80 -18.13 15.66
N GLY A 432 -4.17 -17.55 16.69
CA GLY A 432 -4.69 -17.51 18.05
C GLY A 432 -5.58 -16.30 18.31
N GLU A 433 -6.22 -16.22 19.47
CA GLU A 433 -6.92 -15.02 19.91
C GLU A 433 -5.98 -14.08 20.65
N ILE A 434 -5.09 -14.67 21.45
CA ILE A 434 -4.11 -13.97 22.28
C ILE A 434 -2.71 -14.48 21.93
N ARG A 435 -1.76 -13.59 21.87
CA ARG A 435 -0.33 -13.87 21.83
C ARG A 435 0.33 -13.36 23.11
N MET A 436 1.20 -14.17 23.67
CA MET A 436 2.02 -13.85 24.82
C MET A 436 3.48 -13.87 24.36
N ASP A 437 4.17 -12.75 24.48
CA ASP A 437 5.61 -12.64 24.24
C ASP A 437 6.35 -12.71 25.58
N MET A 438 7.43 -13.50 25.63
CA MET A 438 8.24 -13.69 26.82
C MET A 438 9.65 -13.21 26.53
N ARG A 439 10.23 -12.47 27.45
CA ARG A 439 11.52 -11.83 27.26
C ARG A 439 12.68 -12.81 27.13
N GLN A 440 13.75 -12.36 26.52
CA GLN A 440 15.03 -13.05 26.48
C GLN A 440 15.62 -13.19 27.89
N GLY A 441 16.32 -14.31 28.13
CA GLY A 441 17.03 -14.57 29.39
C GLY A 441 16.24 -15.35 30.45
N GLU A 442 14.90 -15.39 30.39
CA GLU A 442 14.08 -16.07 31.40
C GLU A 442 13.64 -17.46 30.93
N ASN A 443 14.54 -18.45 30.99
CA ASN A 443 14.24 -19.84 30.64
C ASN A 443 13.12 -20.46 31.49
N GLU A 444 12.96 -20.00 32.72
CA GLU A 444 11.95 -20.52 33.65
C GLU A 444 10.55 -20.01 33.38
N VAL A 445 10.40 -18.84 32.75
CA VAL A 445 9.10 -18.19 32.49
C VAL A 445 8.27 -19.02 31.51
N LEU A 446 8.86 -19.53 30.41
CA LEU A 446 8.13 -20.35 29.46
C LEU A 446 7.49 -21.58 30.14
N ASN A 447 8.24 -22.26 31.01
CA ASN A 447 7.74 -23.43 31.75
C ASN A 447 6.69 -23.05 32.79
N LYS A 448 6.88 -21.93 33.48
CA LYS A 448 5.92 -21.37 34.44
C LYS A 448 4.60 -21.06 33.72
N ILE A 449 4.66 -20.28 32.64
CA ILE A 449 3.49 -19.91 31.84
C ILE A 449 2.81 -21.15 31.25
N GLY A 450 3.57 -22.11 30.72
CA GLY A 450 3.01 -23.37 30.20
C GLY A 450 2.25 -24.18 31.26
N LYS A 451 2.77 -24.24 32.50
CA LYS A 451 2.06 -24.87 33.62
C LYS A 451 0.79 -24.12 34.02
N LEU A 452 0.85 -22.79 34.06
CA LEU A 452 -0.33 -21.96 34.35
C LEU A 452 -1.40 -22.12 33.27
N LEU A 453 -1.03 -22.06 31.98
CA LEU A 453 -1.97 -22.23 30.86
C LEU A 453 -2.62 -23.61 30.86
N SER A 454 -1.88 -24.67 31.23
CA SER A 454 -2.42 -26.04 31.29
C SER A 454 -3.46 -26.23 32.42
N ALA A 455 -3.39 -25.41 33.46
CA ALA A 455 -4.28 -25.48 34.62
C ALA A 455 -5.44 -24.47 34.56
N ASP A 456 -5.40 -23.49 33.65
CA ASP A 456 -6.37 -22.41 33.56
C ASP A 456 -7.64 -22.85 32.81
N GLN A 457 -8.81 -22.79 33.49
CA GLN A 457 -10.11 -23.16 32.91
C GLN A 457 -10.60 -22.19 31.81
N ASP A 458 -10.06 -20.97 31.77
CA ASP A 458 -10.36 -19.99 30.74
C ASP A 458 -9.67 -20.32 29.41
N VAL A 459 -8.70 -21.25 29.41
CA VAL A 459 -7.91 -21.64 28.22
C VAL A 459 -8.56 -22.83 27.54
N LYS A 460 -8.94 -22.65 26.29
CA LYS A 460 -9.44 -23.75 25.42
C LYS A 460 -8.30 -24.50 24.76
N GLU A 461 -7.34 -23.78 24.23
CA GLU A 461 -6.17 -24.34 23.54
C GLU A 461 -4.99 -23.39 23.66
N TYR A 462 -3.78 -23.93 23.78
CA TYR A 462 -2.54 -23.17 23.77
C TYR A 462 -1.40 -23.97 23.10
N ALA A 463 -0.40 -23.23 22.61
CA ALA A 463 0.86 -23.80 22.13
C ALA A 463 2.02 -22.85 22.49
N LEU A 464 3.16 -23.44 22.85
CA LEU A 464 4.38 -22.74 23.18
C LEU A 464 5.37 -22.84 22.03
N PHE A 465 6.01 -21.72 21.69
CA PHE A 465 6.99 -21.66 20.61
C PHE A 465 8.24 -20.92 21.09
N GLN A 466 9.36 -21.34 20.52
CA GLN A 466 10.66 -20.74 20.75
C GLN A 466 11.30 -20.45 19.40
N THR A 467 11.83 -19.27 19.19
CA THR A 467 12.55 -18.90 17.97
C THR A 467 14.03 -18.77 18.25
N SER A 468 14.84 -19.45 17.46
CA SER A 468 16.30 -19.43 17.53
C SER A 468 16.92 -19.26 16.15
N LEU A 469 18.16 -18.76 16.12
CA LEU A 469 18.96 -18.71 14.90
C LEU A 469 19.67 -20.05 14.74
N THR A 470 19.12 -20.89 13.87
CA THR A 470 19.52 -22.30 13.74
C THR A 470 20.38 -22.50 12.49
N PRO A 471 21.60 -23.10 12.62
CA PRO A 471 22.42 -23.46 11.47
C PRO A 471 21.76 -24.56 10.63
N VAL A 472 21.68 -24.31 9.33
CA VAL A 472 21.12 -25.28 8.37
C VAL A 472 22.09 -25.49 7.22
N ARG A 473 21.98 -26.65 6.55
CA ARG A 473 22.71 -26.96 5.31
C ARG A 473 21.76 -27.51 4.26
N THR A 474 21.89 -27.01 3.07
CA THR A 474 21.23 -27.58 1.89
C THR A 474 21.95 -28.86 1.44
N GLU A 475 21.35 -29.67 0.58
CA GLU A 475 21.98 -30.92 0.08
C GLU A 475 23.26 -30.68 -0.72
N ASP A 476 23.41 -29.50 -1.33
CA ASP A 476 24.62 -29.04 -2.04
C ASP A 476 25.76 -28.56 -1.10
N GLY A 477 25.53 -28.60 0.22
CA GLY A 477 26.54 -28.27 1.22
C GLY A 477 26.59 -26.78 1.60
N THR A 478 25.74 -25.93 1.02
CA THR A 478 25.65 -24.52 1.39
C THR A 478 25.08 -24.41 2.81
N GLY A 479 25.89 -23.84 3.73
CA GLY A 479 25.48 -23.60 5.11
C GLY A 479 25.02 -22.15 5.29
N MET A 480 23.95 -21.96 6.08
CA MET A 480 23.45 -20.65 6.51
C MET A 480 22.79 -20.73 7.87
N ASN A 481 22.64 -19.60 8.54
CA ASN A 481 21.80 -19.50 9.73
C ASN A 481 20.38 -19.06 9.36
N MET A 482 19.40 -19.70 9.94
CA MET A 482 17.99 -19.49 9.62
C MET A 482 17.20 -19.23 10.89
N LEU A 483 16.35 -18.18 10.83
CA LEU A 483 15.43 -17.86 11.91
C LEU A 483 14.33 -18.94 11.95
N MET A 484 14.38 -19.80 12.96
CA MET A 484 13.56 -20.99 13.06
C MET A 484 12.69 -20.98 14.31
N GLU A 485 11.38 -20.97 14.12
CA GLU A 485 10.41 -21.11 15.21
C GLU A 485 10.12 -22.59 15.44
N GLN A 486 10.36 -23.06 16.65
CA GLN A 486 10.22 -24.44 17.09
C GLN A 486 8.97 -24.57 17.96
N GLY A 487 8.14 -25.57 17.71
CA GLY A 487 6.93 -25.85 18.46
C GLY A 487 5.93 -26.71 17.70
N ASP A 488 4.71 -26.85 18.25
CA ASP A 488 3.62 -27.60 17.62
C ASP A 488 2.81 -26.71 16.65
N HIS A 489 3.24 -26.68 15.39
CA HIS A 489 2.62 -25.87 14.34
C HIS A 489 1.32 -26.47 13.78
N THR A 490 0.87 -27.62 14.26
CA THR A 490 -0.45 -28.17 13.92
C THR A 490 -1.57 -27.41 14.62
N LYS A 491 -1.24 -26.80 15.77
CA LYS A 491 -2.08 -25.85 16.48
C LYS A 491 -1.87 -24.45 15.90
N PHE A 492 -2.89 -23.62 15.92
CA PHE A 492 -2.83 -22.24 15.43
C PHE A 492 -2.28 -22.13 13.99
N PRO A 493 -2.97 -22.68 12.99
CA PRO A 493 -2.46 -22.83 11.64
C PRO A 493 -2.20 -21.47 10.97
N LEU A 494 -1.13 -21.43 10.16
CA LEU A 494 -0.80 -20.34 9.25
C LEU A 494 -1.51 -20.49 7.90
N THR A 495 -1.31 -19.51 7.03
CA THR A 495 -1.69 -19.62 5.61
C THR A 495 -0.54 -20.29 4.84
N TYR A 496 -0.71 -21.56 4.48
CA TYR A 496 0.22 -22.30 3.62
C TYR A 496 -0.20 -22.11 2.16
N SER A 497 0.75 -21.74 1.31
CA SER A 497 0.53 -21.61 -0.14
C SER A 497 0.71 -22.95 -0.85
N LYS A 498 1.62 -23.81 -0.33
CA LYS A 498 1.88 -25.18 -0.80
C LYS A 498 2.12 -26.08 0.40
N GLY A 499 1.65 -27.33 0.31
CA GLY A 499 1.85 -28.31 1.37
C GLY A 499 1.04 -28.02 2.65
N CYS A 500 1.60 -28.37 3.80
CA CYS A 500 0.94 -28.26 5.11
C CYS A 500 1.92 -27.89 6.22
N ALA A 501 1.39 -27.68 7.43
CA ALA A 501 2.17 -27.47 8.63
C ALA A 501 3.05 -28.70 8.95
N PRO A 502 4.27 -28.50 9.48
CA PRO A 502 5.06 -29.62 10.01
C PRO A 502 4.35 -30.21 11.22
N ALA A 503 4.22 -31.55 11.24
CA ALA A 503 3.51 -32.32 12.27
C ALA A 503 4.40 -33.34 12.99
N HIS A 504 5.60 -33.61 12.45
CA HIS A 504 6.56 -34.58 13.00
C HIS A 504 7.95 -33.96 13.17
N GLU A 505 8.78 -34.51 14.07
CA GLU A 505 10.09 -33.95 14.46
C GLU A 505 11.14 -33.84 13.33
N GLU A 506 10.92 -34.50 12.20
CA GLU A 506 11.76 -34.40 10.99
C GLU A 506 11.10 -33.56 9.88
N GLU A 507 10.18 -32.71 10.24
CA GLU A 507 9.44 -31.86 9.29
C GLU A 507 9.67 -30.37 9.55
N VAL A 508 9.87 -29.63 8.46
CA VAL A 508 10.10 -28.19 8.47
C VAL A 508 9.25 -27.52 7.38
N ALA A 509 8.73 -26.34 7.66
CA ALA A 509 8.12 -25.48 6.64
C ALA A 509 8.97 -24.22 6.47
N LEU A 510 9.05 -23.71 5.22
CA LEU A 510 9.79 -22.51 4.88
C LEU A 510 8.84 -21.36 4.56
N SER A 511 9.26 -20.15 4.86
CA SER A 511 8.58 -18.96 4.34
C SER A 511 8.77 -18.86 2.82
N PHE A 512 7.82 -18.20 2.15
CA PHE A 512 7.82 -18.10 0.70
C PHE A 512 9.12 -17.50 0.13
N LEU A 513 9.58 -16.36 0.68
CA LEU A 513 10.80 -15.70 0.18
C LEU A 513 12.05 -16.56 0.41
N LEU A 514 12.11 -17.29 1.52
CA LEU A 514 13.22 -18.18 1.81
C LEU A 514 13.21 -19.39 0.88
N SER A 515 12.04 -19.98 0.61
CA SER A 515 11.87 -21.07 -0.35
C SER A 515 12.32 -20.69 -1.76
N GLU A 516 11.95 -19.49 -2.25
CA GLU A 516 12.36 -18.99 -3.56
C GLU A 516 13.86 -18.72 -3.62
N GLU A 517 14.47 -18.19 -2.55
CA GLU A 517 15.90 -17.90 -2.47
C GLU A 517 16.75 -19.18 -2.50
N LEU A 518 16.32 -20.22 -1.77
CA LEU A 518 17.03 -21.49 -1.70
C LEU A 518 16.67 -22.44 -2.86
N GLY A 519 15.58 -22.17 -3.59
CA GLY A 519 15.05 -23.08 -4.61
C GLY A 519 14.51 -24.39 -4.05
N LEU A 520 14.09 -24.40 -2.77
CA LEU A 520 13.62 -25.60 -2.07
C LEU A 520 12.10 -25.60 -1.94
N TYR A 521 11.47 -26.76 -2.20
CA TYR A 521 10.01 -26.93 -2.24
C TYR A 521 9.56 -28.14 -1.39
N PRO A 522 8.25 -28.28 -1.12
CA PRO A 522 7.74 -29.43 -0.39
C PRO A 522 8.17 -30.76 -1.01
N GLY A 523 8.76 -31.63 -0.17
CA GLY A 523 9.39 -32.92 -0.55
C GLY A 523 10.92 -32.87 -0.56
N ASP A 524 11.53 -31.69 -0.68
CA ASP A 524 13.00 -31.54 -0.60
C ASP A 524 13.48 -31.69 0.85
N LYS A 525 14.77 -31.92 1.04
CA LYS A 525 15.39 -32.12 2.34
C LYS A 525 16.33 -30.99 2.73
N LEU A 526 16.33 -30.68 4.01
CA LEU A 526 17.20 -29.69 4.63
C LEU A 526 17.86 -30.31 5.85
N VAL A 527 19.17 -30.16 6.02
CA VAL A 527 19.87 -30.56 7.23
C VAL A 527 19.81 -29.42 8.23
N VAL A 528 19.18 -29.66 9.37
CA VAL A 528 18.98 -28.70 10.45
C VAL A 528 19.80 -29.13 11.65
N ARG A 529 20.60 -28.24 12.23
CA ARG A 529 21.36 -28.55 13.44
C ARG A 529 20.53 -28.20 14.66
N ILE A 530 20.06 -29.24 15.39
CA ILE A 530 19.23 -29.11 16.59
C ILE A 530 20.01 -29.72 17.76
N SER A 531 20.18 -28.96 18.84
CA SER A 531 20.90 -29.41 20.07
C SER A 531 22.29 -29.98 19.79
N GLY A 532 22.97 -29.47 18.73
CA GLY A 532 24.30 -29.90 18.32
C GLY A 532 24.35 -31.10 17.36
N GLU A 533 23.21 -31.73 17.05
CA GLU A 533 23.08 -32.86 16.11
C GLU A 533 22.52 -32.39 14.76
N ASP A 534 23.10 -32.86 13.67
CA ASP A 534 22.62 -32.60 12.31
C ASP A 534 21.48 -33.60 11.99
N ARG A 535 20.25 -33.07 11.85
CA ARG A 535 19.05 -33.85 11.50
C ARG A 535 18.58 -33.54 10.09
N LYS A 536 18.22 -34.55 9.33
CA LYS A 536 17.63 -34.37 7.99
C LYS A 536 16.13 -34.18 8.14
N CYS A 537 15.67 -32.98 7.85
CA CYS A 537 14.26 -32.62 7.87
C CYS A 537 13.69 -32.51 6.46
N THR A 538 12.45 -32.99 6.27
CA THR A 538 11.72 -32.90 5.02
C THR A 538 10.89 -31.59 5.02
N ILE A 539 10.94 -30.84 3.94
CA ILE A 539 10.10 -29.64 3.78
C ILE A 539 8.68 -30.08 3.49
N THR A 540 7.74 -29.75 4.38
CA THR A 540 6.33 -30.12 4.26
C THR A 540 5.45 -29.03 3.71
N GLY A 541 5.84 -27.77 3.87
CA GLY A 541 5.00 -26.65 3.42
C GLY A 541 5.75 -25.34 3.20
N ILE A 542 5.09 -24.47 2.44
CA ILE A 542 5.53 -23.10 2.21
C ILE A 542 4.44 -22.17 2.74
N TYR A 543 4.79 -21.26 3.64
CA TYR A 543 3.87 -20.33 4.27
C TYR A 543 4.21 -18.86 3.96
N SER A 544 3.24 -18.00 4.16
CA SER A 544 3.42 -16.56 4.00
C SER A 544 4.03 -15.94 5.26
N ASP A 545 5.05 -15.09 5.09
CA ASP A 545 5.61 -14.26 6.15
C ASP A 545 6.05 -12.92 5.56
N ILE A 546 5.43 -11.84 6.03
CA ILE A 546 5.78 -10.46 5.67
C ILE A 546 6.56 -9.75 6.79
N THR A 547 6.87 -10.46 7.88
CA THR A 547 7.67 -9.96 9.00
C THR A 547 9.10 -10.50 8.92
N ASN A 548 9.99 -10.02 9.76
CA ASN A 548 11.37 -10.51 9.86
C ASN A 548 12.12 -10.63 8.51
N GLY A 549 11.83 -9.72 7.57
CA GLY A 549 12.39 -9.79 6.21
C GLY A 549 11.80 -10.90 5.35
N GLY A 550 10.77 -11.60 5.82
CA GLY A 550 10.09 -12.68 5.10
C GLY A 550 10.89 -13.97 4.96
N LYS A 551 11.98 -14.15 5.72
CA LYS A 551 12.90 -15.29 5.63
C LYS A 551 12.97 -16.04 6.95
N THR A 552 11.98 -16.89 7.20
CA THR A 552 11.82 -17.66 8.43
C THR A 552 11.48 -19.13 8.12
N ALA A 553 11.63 -20.01 9.12
CA ALA A 553 11.23 -21.41 9.04
C ALA A 553 10.44 -21.84 10.28
N LYS A 554 9.62 -22.87 10.14
CA LYS A 554 8.82 -23.49 11.20
C LYS A 554 9.24 -24.95 11.32
N LEU A 555 9.68 -25.36 12.50
CA LEU A 555 10.10 -26.73 12.80
C LEU A 555 9.17 -27.31 13.84
N PHE A 556 8.69 -28.53 13.60
CA PHE A 556 7.90 -29.22 14.61
C PHE A 556 8.82 -29.77 15.71
N VAL A 557 8.52 -29.38 16.94
CA VAL A 557 9.16 -29.91 18.15
C VAL A 557 8.10 -30.00 19.25
N LYS A 558 7.98 -31.15 19.91
CA LYS A 558 6.99 -31.33 21.00
C LYS A 558 7.25 -30.39 22.19
N GLN A 559 8.51 -30.21 22.54
CA GLN A 559 8.94 -29.27 23.57
C GLN A 559 10.23 -28.59 23.12
N PRO A 560 10.26 -27.26 23.00
CA PRO A 560 11.45 -26.53 22.59
C PRO A 560 12.60 -26.76 23.56
N ASP A 561 13.82 -26.96 23.04
CA ASP A 561 15.03 -27.11 23.85
C ASP A 561 15.46 -25.76 24.43
N GLN A 562 15.68 -25.71 25.76
CA GLN A 562 15.97 -24.49 26.50
C GLN A 562 17.43 -24.04 26.41
N LYS A 563 18.31 -24.83 25.78
CA LYS A 563 19.78 -24.59 25.77
C LYS A 563 20.31 -23.90 24.52
N GLU A 564 19.47 -23.69 23.49
CA GLU A 564 19.89 -23.02 22.26
C GLU A 564 19.86 -21.51 22.40
N ASN A 565 20.56 -20.79 21.50
CA ASN A 565 20.54 -19.32 21.39
C ASN A 565 19.11 -18.84 21.02
N VAL A 566 18.31 -18.65 22.05
CA VAL A 566 16.90 -18.27 21.93
C VAL A 566 16.80 -16.78 21.71
N MET A 567 16.14 -16.39 20.62
CA MET A 567 15.88 -14.99 20.32
C MET A 567 14.62 -14.48 21.02
N TRP A 568 13.53 -15.25 20.96
CA TRP A 568 12.27 -14.97 21.69
C TRP A 568 11.45 -16.22 21.91
N ARG A 569 10.56 -16.15 22.90
CA ARG A 569 9.58 -17.18 23.26
C ARG A 569 8.19 -16.60 23.18
N ILE A 570 7.26 -17.39 22.64
CA ILE A 570 5.87 -16.97 22.49
C ILE A 570 4.92 -18.08 22.88
N ALA A 571 3.73 -17.70 23.32
CA ALA A 571 2.59 -18.59 23.42
C ALA A 571 1.40 -18.03 22.64
N TYR A 572 0.71 -18.90 21.90
CA TYR A 572 -0.61 -18.59 21.36
C TYR A 572 -1.68 -19.24 22.21
N VAL A 573 -2.77 -18.52 22.44
CA VAL A 573 -3.87 -18.96 23.28
C VAL A 573 -5.20 -18.65 22.62
N THR A 574 -6.13 -19.61 22.70
CA THR A 574 -7.54 -19.42 22.42
C THR A 574 -8.32 -19.61 23.71
N LEU A 575 -9.19 -18.69 24.04
CA LEU A 575 -9.98 -18.72 25.24
C LEU A 575 -11.26 -19.54 25.09
N THR A 576 -11.83 -19.99 26.20
CA THR A 576 -13.15 -20.63 26.23
C THR A 576 -14.26 -19.57 26.01
N GLU A 577 -15.39 -20.02 25.50
CA GLU A 577 -16.54 -19.11 25.29
C GLU A 577 -17.01 -18.52 26.61
N GLY A 578 -17.00 -17.19 26.72
CA GLY A 578 -17.40 -16.45 27.92
C GLY A 578 -16.26 -16.03 28.85
N ALA A 579 -15.03 -16.46 28.60
CA ALA A 579 -13.86 -16.00 29.37
C ALA A 579 -13.60 -14.49 29.18
N SER A 580 -13.21 -13.82 30.23
CA SER A 580 -12.87 -12.39 30.18
C SER A 580 -11.48 -12.18 29.59
N ARG A 581 -11.39 -11.71 28.33
CA ARG A 581 -10.10 -11.39 27.69
C ARG A 581 -9.27 -10.42 28.53
N LYS A 582 -9.89 -9.36 29.02
CA LYS A 582 -9.18 -8.38 29.85
C LYS A 582 -8.66 -9.00 31.15
N GLY A 583 -9.49 -9.77 31.86
CA GLY A 583 -9.08 -10.47 33.06
C GLY A 583 -7.96 -11.48 32.83
N PHE A 584 -7.94 -12.13 31.65
CA PHE A 584 -6.87 -13.02 31.24
C PHE A 584 -5.56 -12.24 31.00
N ILE A 585 -5.62 -11.15 30.24
CA ILE A 585 -4.48 -10.28 29.93
C ILE A 585 -3.87 -9.76 31.24
N ASP A 586 -4.68 -9.20 32.14
CA ASP A 586 -4.22 -8.64 33.42
C ASP A 586 -3.53 -9.70 34.29
N ARG A 587 -4.06 -10.94 34.34
CA ARG A 587 -3.47 -12.05 35.14
C ARG A 587 -2.07 -12.44 34.63
N TYR A 588 -1.96 -12.68 33.33
CA TYR A 588 -0.71 -13.19 32.76
C TYR A 588 0.36 -12.09 32.55
N THR A 589 -0.06 -10.84 32.44
CA THR A 589 0.87 -9.70 32.51
C THR A 589 1.51 -9.59 33.90
N ALA A 590 0.74 -9.84 34.96
CA ALA A 590 1.27 -9.88 36.30
C ALA A 590 2.28 -11.04 36.58
N GLU A 591 2.24 -12.08 35.72
CA GLU A 591 3.16 -13.23 35.77
C GLU A 591 4.42 -13.02 34.91
N GLY A 592 4.61 -11.83 34.31
CA GLY A 592 5.80 -11.45 33.54
C GLY A 592 5.74 -11.74 32.04
N ALA A 593 4.56 -12.04 31.46
CA ALA A 593 4.39 -12.17 30.01
C ALA A 593 3.83 -10.86 29.43
N GLU A 594 4.31 -10.46 28.25
CA GLU A 594 3.66 -9.40 27.47
C GLU A 594 2.48 -10.00 26.70
N VAL A 595 1.27 -9.77 27.18
CA VAL A 595 0.05 -10.38 26.65
C VAL A 595 -0.69 -9.41 25.75
N THR A 596 -0.84 -9.76 24.49
CA THR A 596 -1.53 -8.93 23.49
C THR A 596 -2.66 -9.68 22.81
N ASP A 597 -3.82 -9.00 22.65
CA ASP A 597 -4.87 -9.46 21.77
C ASP A 597 -4.45 -9.29 20.30
N ILE A 598 -4.70 -10.29 19.48
CA ILE A 598 -4.27 -10.30 18.05
C ILE A 598 -4.87 -9.11 17.27
N ALA A 599 -6.11 -8.69 17.56
CA ALA A 599 -6.71 -7.55 16.89
C ALA A 599 -6.02 -6.22 17.28
N SER A 600 -5.64 -6.08 18.55
CA SER A 600 -4.87 -4.95 19.06
C SER A 600 -3.47 -4.92 18.45
N ARG A 601 -2.83 -6.09 18.29
CA ARG A 601 -1.53 -6.22 17.63
C ARG A 601 -1.56 -5.75 16.17
N ILE A 602 -2.56 -6.18 15.39
CA ILE A 602 -2.73 -5.69 14.00
C ILE A 602 -2.90 -4.17 13.99
N LYS A 603 -3.71 -3.64 14.89
CA LYS A 603 -3.95 -2.19 14.97
C LYS A 603 -2.68 -1.43 15.39
N GLY A 604 -1.90 -1.94 16.31
CA GLY A 604 -0.62 -1.38 16.73
C GLY A 604 0.40 -1.34 15.58
N THR A 605 0.64 -2.48 14.95
CA THR A 605 1.65 -2.63 13.89
C THR A 605 1.24 -1.97 12.57
N TYR A 606 -0.01 -2.17 12.13
CA TYR A 606 -0.49 -1.73 10.81
C TYR A 606 -1.46 -0.54 10.86
N GLY A 607 -1.75 0.02 12.04
CA GLY A 607 -2.68 1.15 12.18
C GLY A 607 -2.42 2.32 11.24
N PRO A 608 -1.18 2.84 11.14
CA PRO A 608 -0.82 3.88 10.19
C PRO A 608 -1.07 3.46 8.73
N THR A 609 -0.68 2.24 8.35
CA THR A 609 -0.92 1.69 7.00
C THR A 609 -2.41 1.59 6.69
N LEU A 610 -3.20 1.09 7.64
CA LEU A 610 -4.67 1.00 7.52
C LEU A 610 -5.30 2.38 7.34
N MET A 611 -4.81 3.39 8.07
CA MET A 611 -5.29 4.77 7.95
C MET A 611 -4.98 5.35 6.56
N GLN A 612 -3.79 5.10 6.02
CA GLN A 612 -3.42 5.51 4.66
C GLN A 612 -4.30 4.84 3.60
N ILE A 613 -4.51 3.52 3.69
CA ILE A 613 -5.38 2.79 2.78
C ILE A 613 -6.83 3.31 2.85
N LYS A 614 -7.31 3.67 4.04
CA LYS A 614 -8.61 4.30 4.22
C LYS A 614 -8.71 5.65 3.51
N LYS A 615 -7.69 6.51 3.62
CA LYS A 615 -7.61 7.79 2.90
C LYS A 615 -7.65 7.56 1.38
N VAL A 616 -6.85 6.62 0.87
CA VAL A 616 -6.85 6.23 -0.56
C VAL A 616 -8.22 5.70 -0.98
N SER A 617 -8.87 4.87 -0.17
CA SER A 617 -10.21 4.35 -0.45
C SER A 617 -11.23 5.48 -0.64
N VAL A 618 -11.19 6.52 0.20
CA VAL A 618 -12.06 7.70 0.05
C VAL A 618 -11.74 8.45 -1.25
N LEU A 619 -10.45 8.70 -1.52
CA LEU A 619 -10.01 9.37 -2.75
C LEU A 619 -10.52 8.64 -4.00
N VAL A 620 -10.34 7.32 -4.04
CA VAL A 620 -10.77 6.48 -5.16
C VAL A 620 -12.28 6.52 -5.34
N LYS A 621 -13.06 6.49 -4.26
CA LYS A 621 -14.52 6.62 -4.32
C LYS A 621 -14.93 7.96 -4.94
N VAL A 622 -14.29 9.06 -4.54
CA VAL A 622 -14.56 10.39 -5.09
C VAL A 622 -14.20 10.46 -6.58
N VAL A 623 -13.02 9.99 -6.95
CA VAL A 623 -12.56 9.97 -8.36
C VAL A 623 -13.46 9.08 -9.22
N SER A 624 -13.78 7.87 -8.77
CA SER A 624 -14.68 6.96 -9.48
C SER A 624 -16.08 7.54 -9.63
N PHE A 625 -16.62 8.18 -8.60
CA PHE A 625 -17.90 8.88 -8.66
C PHE A 625 -17.89 9.98 -9.72
N ALA A 626 -16.84 10.79 -9.76
CA ALA A 626 -16.66 11.86 -10.75
C ALA A 626 -16.54 11.28 -12.18
N ILE A 627 -15.79 10.21 -12.37
CA ILE A 627 -15.66 9.52 -13.66
C ILE A 627 -17.02 9.00 -14.12
N ILE A 628 -17.77 8.29 -13.28
CA ILE A 628 -19.11 7.78 -13.57
C ILE A 628 -20.01 8.93 -14.03
N LEU A 629 -20.09 9.98 -13.23
CA LEU A 629 -20.97 11.11 -13.49
C LEU A 629 -20.64 11.81 -14.81
N LEU A 630 -19.38 12.04 -15.08
CA LEU A 630 -18.91 12.71 -16.29
C LEU A 630 -19.11 11.83 -17.53
N VAL A 631 -18.66 10.57 -17.46
CA VAL A 631 -18.67 9.65 -18.62
C VAL A 631 -20.09 9.29 -19.00
N ILE A 632 -20.90 8.85 -18.04
CA ILE A 632 -22.26 8.39 -18.35
C ILE A 632 -23.13 9.57 -18.80
N THR A 633 -23.00 10.75 -18.20
CA THR A 633 -23.69 11.97 -18.68
C THR A 633 -23.32 12.28 -20.12
N LEU A 634 -22.04 12.17 -20.47
CA LEU A 634 -21.55 12.38 -21.83
C LEU A 634 -22.16 11.33 -22.79
N PHE A 635 -22.10 10.04 -22.45
CA PHE A 635 -22.67 8.97 -23.26
C PHE A 635 -24.17 9.16 -23.52
N ILE A 636 -24.91 9.54 -22.50
CA ILE A 636 -26.35 9.77 -22.64
C ILE A 636 -26.64 10.97 -23.52
N ARG A 637 -25.91 12.07 -23.37
CA ARG A 637 -26.05 13.23 -24.27
C ARG A 637 -25.73 12.87 -25.72
N MET A 638 -24.66 12.07 -25.94
CA MET A 638 -24.32 11.60 -27.29
C MET A 638 -25.42 10.70 -27.87
N MET A 639 -25.97 9.81 -27.07
CA MET A 639 -27.04 8.89 -27.49
C MET A 639 -28.34 9.67 -27.84
N ILE A 640 -28.65 10.74 -27.08
CA ILE A 640 -29.74 11.65 -27.37
C ILE A 640 -29.48 12.41 -28.66
N ALA A 641 -28.26 12.89 -28.87
CA ALA A 641 -27.88 13.62 -30.09
C ALA A 641 -27.98 12.72 -31.33
N SER A 642 -27.56 11.45 -31.27
CA SER A 642 -27.70 10.47 -32.36
C SER A 642 -29.16 10.07 -32.66
N GLN A 643 -30.07 10.24 -31.70
CA GLN A 643 -31.48 9.93 -31.82
C GLN A 643 -32.38 11.17 -31.99
N ARG A 644 -31.78 12.32 -32.28
CA ARG A 644 -32.46 13.64 -32.32
C ARG A 644 -33.70 13.63 -33.19
N ASN A 645 -33.60 13.09 -34.44
CA ASN A 645 -34.71 12.98 -35.39
C ASN A 645 -35.84 12.07 -34.82
N GLY A 646 -35.52 10.90 -34.28
CA GLY A 646 -36.51 10.01 -33.69
C GLY A 646 -37.20 10.60 -32.45
N ILE A 647 -36.50 11.40 -31.66
CA ILE A 647 -37.06 12.13 -30.51
C ILE A 647 -37.98 13.26 -31.00
N SER A 648 -37.58 14.00 -32.03
CA SER A 648 -38.40 15.06 -32.64
C SER A 648 -39.71 14.52 -33.22
N ILE A 649 -39.65 13.37 -33.96
CA ILE A 649 -40.84 12.70 -34.48
C ILE A 649 -41.79 12.27 -33.36
N LYS A 650 -41.27 11.68 -32.26
CA LYS A 650 -42.09 11.32 -31.10
C LYS A 650 -42.75 12.53 -30.46
N LYS A 651 -42.05 13.65 -30.35
CA LYS A 651 -42.62 14.90 -29.88
C LYS A 651 -43.72 15.47 -30.80
N ALA A 652 -43.48 15.40 -32.12
CA ALA A 652 -44.49 15.76 -33.13
C ALA A 652 -45.75 14.88 -33.05
N MET A 653 -45.63 13.62 -32.64
CA MET A 653 -46.74 12.67 -32.37
C MET A 653 -47.44 12.91 -31.02
N GLY A 654 -47.07 13.97 -30.24
CA GLY A 654 -47.69 14.35 -29.02
C GLY A 654 -47.11 13.73 -27.74
N PHE A 655 -46.00 12.94 -27.79
CA PHE A 655 -45.35 12.42 -26.58
C PHE A 655 -44.72 13.54 -25.77
N ARG A 656 -45.01 13.56 -24.46
CA ARG A 656 -44.39 14.51 -23.54
C ARG A 656 -42.89 14.22 -23.37
N SER A 657 -42.07 15.28 -23.21
CA SER A 657 -40.62 15.12 -22.95
C SER A 657 -40.32 14.24 -21.73
N MET A 658 -41.24 14.20 -20.75
CA MET A 658 -41.11 13.38 -19.54
C MET A 658 -41.29 11.90 -19.83
N ASP A 659 -42.20 11.52 -20.73
CA ASP A 659 -42.42 10.11 -21.10
C ASP A 659 -41.27 9.56 -21.93
N ILE A 660 -40.74 10.38 -22.84
CA ILE A 660 -39.55 10.02 -23.62
C ILE A 660 -38.34 9.85 -22.67
N ARG A 661 -38.15 10.71 -21.66
CA ARG A 661 -37.07 10.57 -20.66
C ARG A 661 -37.25 9.30 -19.81
N LYS A 662 -38.47 9.00 -19.32
CA LYS A 662 -38.76 7.78 -18.56
C LYS A 662 -38.44 6.51 -19.38
N SER A 663 -38.89 6.46 -20.63
CA SER A 663 -38.62 5.33 -21.54
C SER A 663 -37.11 5.18 -21.79
N PHE A 664 -36.40 6.28 -21.96
CA PHE A 664 -34.97 6.29 -22.16
C PHE A 664 -34.20 5.78 -20.94
N ARG A 665 -34.52 6.28 -19.74
CA ARG A 665 -33.96 5.84 -18.47
C ARG A 665 -34.19 4.33 -18.23
N LYS A 666 -35.43 3.86 -18.45
CA LYS A 666 -35.79 2.45 -18.33
C LYS A 666 -34.93 1.56 -19.24
N SER A 667 -34.60 2.04 -20.46
CA SER A 667 -33.77 1.28 -21.40
C SER A 667 -32.29 1.20 -21.01
N CYS A 668 -31.78 2.07 -20.14
CA CYS A 668 -30.39 2.03 -19.63
C CYS A 668 -30.25 1.16 -18.38
N PHE A 669 -31.32 0.96 -17.62
CA PHE A 669 -31.32 0.30 -16.31
C PHE A 669 -30.68 -1.11 -16.33
N PRO A 670 -30.98 -2.04 -17.26
CA PRO A 670 -30.37 -3.37 -17.25
C PRO A 670 -28.86 -3.34 -17.47
N TYR A 671 -28.35 -2.40 -18.25
CA TYR A 671 -26.92 -2.24 -18.50
C TYR A 671 -26.18 -1.67 -17.28
N ILE A 672 -26.84 -0.78 -16.53
CA ILE A 672 -26.35 -0.25 -15.27
C ILE A 672 -26.23 -1.36 -14.23
N PHE A 673 -27.31 -2.12 -14.06
CA PHE A 673 -27.34 -3.21 -13.10
C PHE A 673 -26.31 -4.30 -13.41
N ALA A 674 -26.20 -4.68 -14.69
CA ALA A 674 -25.14 -5.60 -15.14
C ALA A 674 -23.73 -5.04 -14.86
N GLY A 675 -23.50 -3.75 -15.13
CA GLY A 675 -22.21 -3.11 -14.85
C GLY A 675 -21.85 -3.11 -13.36
N ILE A 676 -22.81 -2.84 -12.47
CA ILE A 676 -22.57 -2.86 -11.03
C ILE A 676 -22.21 -4.27 -10.55
N ILE A 677 -22.93 -5.29 -10.98
CA ILE A 677 -22.66 -6.69 -10.59
C ILE A 677 -21.28 -7.13 -11.13
N ILE A 678 -21.03 -6.91 -12.42
CA ILE A 678 -19.73 -7.26 -13.03
C ILE A 678 -18.59 -6.54 -12.31
N GLY A 679 -18.76 -5.26 -11.99
CA GLY A 679 -17.75 -4.49 -11.26
C GLY A 679 -17.52 -5.01 -9.84
N ALA A 680 -18.57 -5.39 -9.13
CA ALA A 680 -18.46 -5.96 -7.80
C ALA A 680 -17.76 -7.33 -7.81
N VAL A 681 -18.17 -8.23 -8.71
CA VAL A 681 -17.56 -9.55 -8.85
C VAL A 681 -16.11 -9.45 -9.29
N SER A 682 -15.82 -8.65 -10.33
CA SER A 682 -14.44 -8.46 -10.78
C SER A 682 -13.56 -7.79 -9.69
N GLY A 683 -14.12 -6.89 -8.88
CA GLY A 683 -13.42 -6.28 -7.75
C GLY A 683 -13.07 -7.26 -6.65
N ALA A 684 -13.90 -8.28 -6.44
CA ALA A 684 -13.62 -9.35 -5.50
C ALA A 684 -12.61 -10.39 -6.05
N THR A 685 -12.57 -10.65 -7.36
CA THR A 685 -11.73 -11.68 -7.98
C THR A 685 -10.45 -11.11 -8.61
N LEU A 686 -10.56 -10.30 -9.67
CA LEU A 686 -9.40 -9.69 -10.33
C LEU A 686 -8.69 -8.69 -9.41
N GLY A 687 -9.44 -7.96 -8.56
CA GLY A 687 -8.85 -7.07 -7.55
C GLY A 687 -7.98 -7.82 -6.56
N GLU A 688 -8.42 -9.01 -6.12
CA GLU A 688 -7.64 -9.92 -5.28
C GLU A 688 -6.35 -10.33 -5.98
N SER A 689 -6.41 -10.77 -7.24
CA SER A 689 -5.24 -11.20 -8.01
C SER A 689 -4.20 -10.08 -8.17
N ILE A 690 -4.65 -8.83 -8.40
CA ILE A 690 -3.76 -7.67 -8.50
C ILE A 690 -3.05 -7.40 -7.17
N CYS A 691 -3.79 -7.43 -6.05
CA CYS A 691 -3.21 -7.23 -4.73
C CYS A 691 -2.30 -8.40 -4.34
N ALA A 692 -2.66 -9.64 -4.70
CA ALA A 692 -1.85 -10.82 -4.44
C ALA A 692 -0.48 -10.74 -5.12
N VAL A 693 -0.42 -10.30 -6.40
CA VAL A 693 0.86 -10.10 -7.11
C VAL A 693 1.74 -9.06 -6.40
N ALA A 694 1.14 -7.97 -5.93
CA ALA A 694 1.85 -6.93 -5.22
C ALA A 694 2.38 -7.40 -3.85
N LEU A 695 1.56 -8.12 -3.09
CA LEU A 695 1.91 -8.60 -1.75
C LEU A 695 2.84 -9.83 -1.77
N LYS A 696 2.85 -10.58 -2.89
CA LYS A 696 3.76 -11.70 -3.09
C LYS A 696 5.23 -11.26 -3.02
N SER A 697 5.58 -10.11 -3.57
CA SER A 697 6.93 -9.55 -3.49
C SER A 697 7.37 -9.18 -2.05
N LEU A 698 6.40 -9.10 -1.14
CA LEU A 698 6.62 -8.84 0.30
C LEU A 698 6.58 -10.12 1.15
N GLY A 699 6.38 -11.30 0.53
CA GLY A 699 6.32 -12.58 1.22
C GLY A 699 4.92 -13.14 1.46
N ALA A 700 3.84 -12.44 1.10
CA ALA A 700 2.47 -12.93 1.22
C ALA A 700 2.04 -13.68 -0.05
N GLU A 701 2.40 -14.95 -0.18
CA GLU A 701 1.90 -15.80 -1.25
C GLU A 701 0.52 -16.37 -0.90
N GLY A 702 -0.32 -16.58 -1.92
CA GLY A 702 -1.68 -17.11 -1.74
C GLY A 702 -2.66 -16.11 -1.08
N PHE A 703 -2.35 -14.82 -1.15
CA PHE A 703 -3.20 -13.77 -0.58
C PHE A 703 -4.62 -13.81 -1.13
N ARG A 704 -5.61 -13.79 -0.21
CA ARG A 704 -7.04 -13.76 -0.53
C ARG A 704 -7.75 -12.66 0.23
N PHE A 705 -8.75 -12.05 -0.40
CA PHE A 705 -9.56 -11.05 0.27
C PHE A 705 -10.49 -11.64 1.35
N THR A 706 -10.47 -11.03 2.51
CA THR A 706 -11.54 -11.20 3.50
C THR A 706 -12.67 -10.22 3.16
N LEU A 707 -13.70 -10.74 2.47
CA LEU A 707 -14.78 -9.91 1.93
C LEU A 707 -15.73 -9.44 3.04
N ASN A 708 -15.88 -8.13 3.18
CA ASN A 708 -16.88 -7.52 4.05
C ASN A 708 -18.14 -7.14 3.24
N ILE A 709 -19.21 -7.88 3.46
CA ILE A 709 -20.48 -7.72 2.74
C ILE A 709 -21.04 -6.29 2.86
N CYS A 710 -20.96 -5.67 4.04
CA CYS A 710 -21.40 -4.30 4.24
C CYS A 710 -20.63 -3.30 3.38
N SER A 711 -19.30 -3.47 3.27
CA SER A 711 -18.45 -2.63 2.42
C SER A 711 -18.79 -2.81 0.94
N ILE A 712 -19.02 -4.04 0.50
CA ILE A 712 -19.42 -4.35 -0.88
C ILE A 712 -20.75 -3.68 -1.22
N ILE A 713 -21.77 -3.86 -0.39
CA ILE A 713 -23.10 -3.26 -0.59
C ILE A 713 -22.99 -1.72 -0.61
N PHE A 714 -22.21 -1.13 0.30
CA PHE A 714 -22.00 0.32 0.32
C PHE A 714 -21.40 0.85 -0.98
N ASN A 715 -20.37 0.19 -1.54
CA ASN A 715 -19.76 0.58 -2.80
C ASN A 715 -20.72 0.39 -4.00
N MET A 716 -21.53 -0.66 -4.00
CA MET A 716 -22.58 -0.89 -5.01
C MET A 716 -23.65 0.21 -4.96
N ILE A 717 -24.09 0.62 -3.77
CA ILE A 717 -25.07 1.71 -3.57
C ILE A 717 -24.45 3.04 -4.07
N LEU A 718 -23.22 3.34 -3.69
CA LEU A 718 -22.54 4.58 -4.09
C LEU A 718 -22.40 4.65 -5.62
N GLY A 719 -21.99 3.54 -6.26
CA GLY A 719 -21.93 3.42 -7.71
C GLY A 719 -23.31 3.61 -8.36
N SER A 720 -24.36 3.03 -7.77
CA SER A 720 -25.74 3.17 -8.25
C SER A 720 -26.22 4.62 -8.20
N ILE A 721 -25.95 5.32 -7.10
CA ILE A 721 -26.30 6.73 -6.93
C ILE A 721 -25.60 7.58 -8.00
N ALA A 722 -24.29 7.38 -8.21
CA ALA A 722 -23.52 8.08 -9.22
C ALA A 722 -24.11 7.90 -10.63
N VAL A 723 -24.44 6.67 -10.99
CA VAL A 723 -25.01 6.34 -12.32
C VAL A 723 -26.41 6.93 -12.49
N ILE A 724 -27.26 6.82 -11.48
CA ILE A 724 -28.63 7.38 -11.51
C ILE A 724 -28.56 8.90 -11.67
N ALA A 725 -27.69 9.59 -10.93
CA ALA A 725 -27.47 11.01 -11.05
C ALA A 725 -26.97 11.41 -12.46
N ALA A 726 -26.03 10.63 -13.02
CA ALA A 726 -25.52 10.83 -14.37
C ALA A 726 -26.60 10.64 -15.47
N VAL A 727 -27.42 9.59 -15.33
CA VAL A 727 -28.54 9.32 -16.24
C VAL A 727 -29.58 10.44 -16.16
N TRP A 728 -29.82 10.95 -14.94
CA TRP A 728 -30.81 12.00 -14.75
C TRP A 728 -30.34 13.32 -15.38
N THR A 729 -29.12 13.74 -15.08
CA THR A 729 -28.51 14.97 -15.63
C THR A 729 -28.34 14.89 -17.15
N GLY A 730 -27.88 13.75 -17.68
CA GLY A 730 -27.71 13.51 -19.11
C GLY A 730 -29.04 13.55 -19.88
N SER A 731 -30.10 12.93 -19.34
CA SER A 731 -31.42 12.87 -19.99
C SER A 731 -32.13 14.21 -20.12
N ASN A 732 -31.72 15.23 -19.37
CA ASN A 732 -32.30 16.59 -19.48
C ASN A 732 -32.03 17.23 -20.86
N GLY A 733 -31.09 16.73 -21.64
CA GLY A 733 -30.87 17.14 -23.02
C GLY A 733 -32.07 16.94 -23.94
N ILE A 734 -33.00 15.99 -23.63
CA ILE A 734 -34.22 15.72 -24.38
C ILE A 734 -35.15 16.95 -24.41
N ASN A 735 -35.14 17.76 -23.35
CA ASN A 735 -36.00 18.95 -23.28
C ASN A 735 -35.66 20.00 -24.35
N LYS A 736 -34.39 20.07 -24.76
CA LYS A 736 -33.88 21.08 -25.72
C LYS A 736 -34.19 20.74 -27.16
N ILE A 737 -34.72 19.55 -27.47
CA ILE A 737 -35.06 19.12 -28.81
C ILE A 737 -36.49 19.54 -29.11
N GLY A 738 -36.70 20.36 -30.14
CA GLY A 738 -38.03 20.80 -30.61
C GLY A 738 -38.73 19.77 -31.50
N ALA A 739 -40.09 19.83 -31.59
CA ALA A 739 -40.87 18.97 -32.48
C ALA A 739 -40.63 19.32 -33.98
N VAL A 740 -40.34 20.59 -34.25
CA VAL A 740 -40.14 21.10 -35.63
C VAL A 740 -38.76 20.77 -36.22
N GLU A 741 -37.84 20.26 -35.40
CA GLU A 741 -36.46 19.93 -35.85
C GLU A 741 -36.39 18.77 -36.87
N CYS A 742 -37.46 17.92 -36.95
CA CYS A 742 -37.51 16.88 -37.99
C CYS A 742 -37.74 17.43 -39.39
N CYS A 743 -38.30 18.66 -39.51
CA CYS A 743 -38.56 19.28 -40.82
C CYS A 743 -37.36 20.09 -41.33
N ARG A 744 -36.49 20.59 -40.44
CA ARG A 744 -35.29 21.37 -40.80
C ARG A 744 -34.11 20.53 -41.34
N GLY A 745 -34.15 19.21 -41.30
CA GLY A 745 -33.10 18.31 -41.81
C GLY A 745 -33.27 17.88 -43.27
N ARG A 746 -34.22 18.46 -44.01
CA ARG A 746 -34.46 18.20 -45.45
C ARG A 746 -34.25 19.42 -46.34
N GLU A 747 -33.91 20.56 -45.77
CA GLU A 747 -33.39 21.74 -46.49
C GLU A 747 -31.83 21.82 -46.32
#